data_7e9589eceb36f941978274b111cfe899
#
_entry.id   7e9589eceb36f941978274b111cfe899
#
_cell.length_a   1.000
_cell.length_b   1.000
_cell.length_c   1.000
_cell.angle_alpha   90.00
_cell.angle_beta   90.00
_cell.angle_gamma   90.00
#
_symmetry.space_group_name_H-M   'P 1'
#
loop_
_entity.id
_entity.type
_entity.pdbx_description
1 polymer ?
#
loop_
_entity_poly.entity_id
_entity_poly.type
_entity_poly.pdbx_seq_one_letter_code
_entity_poly.pdbx_strand_id
1 'polypeptide(L)'
;LGKREFVGLVSSLVLVGGLLAPVAAPAVSAEDRSGNLGVLDVGAKLRADTLESVAAEGRLDLSGVGASAARSALGAAGLTEADVGTVKPWLTNNDVTGQYSLTNFTLRAVGQNGEVWVANDLSFPDGDPRNGSVQITDEQVRYLLNEFETRIYPQEIEYFAPPAERNGEEGYGGLYKDDSGRVVILIDNIKDQSYYTAAYPSYIAGYFSPTISDFADRNVMTIDAYDWANRTGPTAAKPYLYEGVFAHEFQHLLHRDADSGEENFINEGLSDFAQYMVGYGHSVDHVNNFLANLRNSLTLWGDQSDLQILADYGNAYLFQLYLYDHFGESFIRSLFHNPATGITGVEDTLAQAGISKSFAQLYADYMTAVVLDGGYKGDSSTYKFDSIDVTPDFASSILADNVTPAWGTDFKVITPNSKIDHLYFQGLDFLKTNWTPAEDPERGTVLWGNQGDLADNFLIKELDLTGQTAPELSFDTRYDIEEQWDFGVVQVSADGGQTWTSLANENTRGDLVEEGYPKIAANLPGFTGSSGGWKTETFDLSAYAGKKILLGFRYLTDWGYNEAGWYLSDLRLNGTVIDPMTDASGFVSLEQATGQYVNYQVQFIGFMKNYDKQKGKGNDNQVKVIRLRDLINMSESDRVELADLLRSSKYERILMMTTFAAPEGTNNSVPYQYEVVMKDTGKKDKIPGKGKND
;
A
#
# COMPACT_ATOMS: atom_id res chain seq x y z
N LEU A 1 -18.92 29.06 -26.33
CA LEU A 1 -20.37 28.98 -26.20
C LEU A 1 -20.95 28.23 -27.42
N GLY A 2 -21.13 26.94 -27.29
CA GLY A 2 -21.80 26.09 -28.27
C GLY A 2 -22.38 24.91 -27.57
N LYS A 3 -23.69 24.90 -27.37
CA LYS A 3 -24.45 23.77 -26.87
C LYS A 3 -24.21 22.56 -27.76
N ARG A 4 -23.74 21.46 -27.19
CA ARG A 4 -23.81 20.13 -27.78
C ARG A 4 -24.91 19.38 -27.04
N GLU A 5 -25.95 19.02 -27.80
CA GLU A 5 -27.05 18.20 -27.31
C GLU A 5 -26.56 16.76 -27.12
N PHE A 6 -26.68 16.28 -25.90
CA PHE A 6 -26.52 14.85 -25.59
C PHE A 6 -27.89 14.19 -25.65
N VAL A 7 -28.05 13.25 -26.56
CA VAL A 7 -29.19 12.32 -26.57
C VAL A 7 -28.91 11.28 -25.50
N GLY A 8 -29.55 11.39 -24.36
CA GLY A 8 -29.52 10.38 -23.31
C GLY A 8 -30.40 9.20 -23.65
N LEU A 9 -29.81 8.03 -23.82
CA LEU A 9 -30.52 6.76 -23.78
C LEU A 9 -30.53 6.27 -22.32
N VAL A 10 -31.67 6.40 -21.67
CA VAL A 10 -31.93 5.77 -20.37
C VAL A 10 -32.19 4.30 -20.62
N SER A 11 -31.21 3.45 -20.35
CA SER A 11 -31.41 2.00 -20.25
C SER A 11 -31.51 1.62 -18.79
N SER A 12 -32.72 1.24 -18.39
CA SER A 12 -33.02 0.72 -17.05
C SER A 12 -32.23 -0.58 -16.82
N LEU A 13 -31.23 -0.54 -15.97
CA LEU A 13 -30.56 -1.74 -15.49
C LEU A 13 -31.36 -2.30 -14.31
N VAL A 14 -32.00 -3.44 -14.53
CA VAL A 14 -32.58 -4.25 -13.46
C VAL A 14 -31.43 -4.88 -12.68
N LEU A 15 -31.20 -4.44 -11.45
CA LEU A 15 -30.32 -5.11 -10.51
C LEU A 15 -30.96 -6.43 -10.08
N VAL A 16 -30.50 -7.53 -10.66
CA VAL A 16 -30.71 -8.86 -10.08
C VAL A 16 -29.65 -9.05 -9.01
N GLY A 17 -30.04 -8.94 -7.76
CA GLY A 17 -29.20 -9.29 -6.62
C GLY A 17 -28.92 -10.79 -6.61
N GLY A 18 -27.80 -11.20 -7.18
CA GLY A 18 -27.24 -12.52 -7.01
C GLY A 18 -26.37 -12.54 -5.76
N LEU A 19 -26.80 -13.26 -4.74
CA LEU A 19 -25.97 -13.70 -3.62
C LEU A 19 -24.78 -14.48 -4.21
N LEU A 20 -23.61 -13.88 -4.24
CA LEU A 20 -22.35 -14.58 -4.48
C LEU A 20 -22.07 -15.45 -3.24
N ALA A 21 -22.33 -16.76 -3.38
CA ALA A 21 -21.75 -17.72 -2.46
C ALA A 21 -20.22 -17.65 -2.57
N PRO A 22 -19.46 -17.76 -1.47
CA PRO A 22 -18.02 -17.77 -1.55
C PRO A 22 -17.58 -18.94 -2.44
N VAL A 23 -16.86 -18.65 -3.51
CA VAL A 23 -16.20 -19.68 -4.31
C VAL A 23 -15.12 -20.27 -3.43
N ALA A 24 -15.32 -21.49 -2.95
CA ALA A 24 -14.30 -22.22 -2.24
C ALA A 24 -13.08 -22.35 -3.15
N ALA A 25 -11.94 -21.90 -2.69
CA ALA A 25 -10.66 -22.14 -3.35
C ALA A 25 -10.49 -23.66 -3.58
N PRO A 26 -9.93 -24.10 -4.73
CA PRO A 26 -9.73 -25.52 -4.97
C PRO A 26 -8.89 -26.13 -3.86
N ALA A 27 -9.41 -27.17 -3.22
CA ALA A 27 -8.69 -27.90 -2.19
C ALA A 27 -7.44 -28.55 -2.80
N VAL A 28 -6.28 -28.03 -2.51
CA VAL A 28 -5.00 -28.67 -2.80
C VAL A 28 -4.86 -29.88 -1.89
N SER A 29 -4.49 -31.04 -2.45
CA SER A 29 -4.38 -32.29 -1.69
C SER A 29 -3.34 -32.21 -0.59
N ALA A 30 -3.59 -32.86 0.53
CA ALA A 30 -2.79 -32.77 1.76
C ALA A 30 -1.37 -33.36 1.68
N GLU A 31 -0.99 -34.01 0.57
CA GLU A 31 0.29 -34.71 0.44
C GLU A 31 1.47 -33.86 -0.03
N ASP A 32 1.22 -32.62 -0.56
CA ASP A 32 2.30 -31.77 -1.11
C ASP A 32 2.67 -30.56 -0.21
N ARG A 33 2.15 -30.49 1.02
CA ARG A 33 2.16 -29.27 1.83
C ARG A 33 3.33 -29.13 2.84
N SER A 34 4.17 -30.13 3.02
CA SER A 34 5.18 -30.12 4.09
C SER A 34 6.45 -29.31 3.82
N GLY A 35 6.56 -28.62 2.69
CA GLY A 35 7.79 -27.92 2.32
C GLY A 35 7.61 -26.54 1.65
N ASN A 36 6.38 -26.10 1.38
CA ASN A 36 6.14 -24.96 0.50
C ASN A 36 5.24 -23.87 1.12
N LEU A 37 5.46 -23.55 2.39
CA LEU A 37 4.78 -22.40 3.00
C LEU A 37 5.31 -21.11 2.37
N GLY A 38 4.41 -20.22 1.93
CA GLY A 38 4.74 -18.86 1.53
C GLY A 38 5.23 -18.05 2.74
N VAL A 39 6.13 -17.12 2.51
CA VAL A 39 6.54 -16.16 3.54
C VAL A 39 5.57 -14.98 3.46
N LEU A 40 5.00 -14.59 4.59
CA LEU A 40 4.25 -13.36 4.78
C LEU A 40 5.12 -12.38 5.56
N ASP A 41 5.05 -11.13 5.19
CA ASP A 41 5.57 -10.05 5.98
C ASP A 41 4.40 -9.26 6.59
N VAL A 42 4.63 -8.74 7.79
CA VAL A 42 3.67 -7.95 8.58
C VAL A 42 4.26 -6.60 8.98
N GLY A 43 5.37 -6.21 8.35
CA GLY A 43 6.12 -5.01 8.67
C GLY A 43 5.26 -3.75 8.66
N ALA A 44 4.44 -3.57 7.62
CA ALA A 44 3.53 -2.42 7.52
C ALA A 44 2.57 -2.33 8.72
N LYS A 45 1.95 -3.45 9.12
CA LYS A 45 1.07 -3.53 10.29
C LYS A 45 1.80 -3.22 11.60
N LEU A 46 3.00 -3.76 11.78
CA LEU A 46 3.78 -3.56 13.02
C LEU A 46 4.40 -2.16 13.10
N ARG A 47 4.66 -1.51 11.97
CA ARG A 47 5.12 -0.11 11.95
C ARG A 47 4.03 0.87 12.33
N ALA A 48 2.77 0.53 12.12
CA ALA A 48 1.63 1.31 12.57
C ALA A 48 1.43 1.27 14.10
N ASP A 49 1.91 0.21 14.79
CA ASP A 49 1.82 0.09 16.24
C ASP A 49 2.87 0.98 16.92
N THR A 50 2.44 1.79 17.88
CA THR A 50 3.32 2.50 18.83
C THR A 50 3.24 1.88 20.22
N LEU A 51 4.27 2.07 21.03
CA LEU A 51 4.23 1.58 22.41
C LEU A 51 3.07 2.21 23.21
N GLU A 52 2.75 3.46 22.91
CA GLU A 52 1.67 4.20 23.55
C GLU A 52 0.29 3.66 23.15
N SER A 53 0.04 3.46 21.84
CA SER A 53 -1.23 2.91 21.34
C SER A 53 -1.46 1.48 21.85
N VAL A 54 -0.45 0.63 21.77
CA VAL A 54 -0.50 -0.76 22.27
C VAL A 54 -0.82 -0.83 23.77
N ALA A 55 -0.23 0.09 24.56
CA ALA A 55 -0.51 0.17 25.99
C ALA A 55 -1.92 0.71 26.30
N ALA A 56 -2.35 1.74 25.59
CA ALA A 56 -3.68 2.36 25.75
C ALA A 56 -4.81 1.39 25.39
N GLU A 57 -4.63 0.56 24.37
CA GLU A 57 -5.59 -0.47 23.95
C GLU A 57 -5.57 -1.74 24.81
N GLY A 58 -4.66 -1.82 25.79
CA GLY A 58 -4.54 -3.00 26.66
C GLY A 58 -3.91 -4.21 25.95
N ARG A 59 -3.22 -3.99 24.83
CA ARG A 59 -2.51 -5.06 24.09
C ARG A 59 -1.12 -5.38 24.66
N LEU A 60 -0.65 -4.65 25.68
CA LEU A 60 0.62 -4.88 26.34
C LEU A 60 0.44 -5.72 27.61
N ASP A 61 0.91 -6.98 27.59
CA ASP A 61 0.87 -7.88 28.77
C ASP A 61 2.27 -8.07 29.37
N LEU A 62 2.51 -7.42 30.49
CA LEU A 62 3.75 -7.50 31.26
C LEU A 62 3.67 -8.48 32.44
N SER A 63 2.60 -9.26 32.58
CA SER A 63 2.36 -10.16 33.73
C SER A 63 3.26 -11.38 33.77
N GLY A 64 3.89 -11.76 32.65
CA GLY A 64 4.65 -13.02 32.51
C GLY A 64 6.01 -13.06 33.22
N VAL A 65 6.51 -11.94 33.71
CA VAL A 65 7.84 -11.88 34.33
C VAL A 65 7.76 -11.32 35.74
N GLY A 66 8.01 -12.19 36.72
CA GLY A 66 8.04 -11.79 38.12
C GLY A 66 9.10 -10.71 38.40
N ALA A 67 8.79 -9.74 39.24
CA ALA A 67 9.63 -8.61 39.65
C ALA A 67 11.06 -8.98 40.14
N SER A 68 11.39 -10.25 40.26
CA SER A 68 12.73 -10.73 40.64
C SER A 68 13.71 -10.80 39.47
N ALA A 69 13.23 -10.93 38.22
CA ALA A 69 14.08 -10.88 37.01
C ALA A 69 14.59 -9.46 36.74
N ALA A 70 13.83 -8.44 37.13
CA ALA A 70 14.16 -7.03 36.97
C ALA A 70 15.39 -6.55 37.77
N ARG A 71 15.96 -7.36 38.66
CA ARG A 71 17.06 -6.96 39.52
C ARG A 71 18.43 -7.54 39.19
N SER A 72 18.53 -8.36 38.17
CA SER A 72 19.82 -8.81 37.65
C SER A 72 20.31 -7.88 36.55
N ALA A 73 20.41 -6.57 36.84
CA ALA A 73 21.08 -5.65 35.95
C ALA A 73 22.56 -6.06 35.86
N LEU A 74 22.94 -6.69 34.76
CA LEU A 74 24.32 -6.75 34.32
C LEU A 74 24.79 -5.29 34.23
N GLY A 75 25.94 -4.99 34.86
CA GLY A 75 26.46 -3.62 34.84
C GLY A 75 26.61 -3.08 33.41
N ALA A 76 26.64 -1.77 33.25
CA ALA A 76 26.67 -1.03 31.98
C ALA A 76 27.81 -1.39 31.01
N ALA A 77 28.65 -2.37 31.28
CA ALA A 77 29.61 -2.94 30.33
C ALA A 77 28.89 -3.88 29.37
N GLY A 78 29.03 -3.65 28.06
CA GLY A 78 28.39 -4.44 27.01
C GLY A 78 28.59 -5.94 27.19
N LEU A 79 27.60 -6.73 26.75
CA LEU A 79 27.65 -8.21 26.80
C LEU A 79 28.86 -8.74 26.04
N THR A 80 29.40 -9.84 26.50
CA THR A 80 30.55 -10.55 25.93
C THR A 80 30.25 -12.02 25.72
N GLU A 81 31.12 -12.76 25.05
CA GLU A 81 31.01 -14.22 24.94
C GLU A 81 30.95 -14.95 26.33
N ALA A 82 31.48 -14.32 27.39
CA ALA A 82 31.39 -14.87 28.74
C ALA A 82 29.97 -14.79 29.32
N ASP A 83 29.11 -14.00 28.75
CA ASP A 83 27.72 -13.81 29.18
C ASP A 83 26.74 -14.73 28.44
N VAL A 84 27.22 -15.54 27.49
CA VAL A 84 26.42 -16.56 26.79
C VAL A 84 25.80 -17.51 27.81
N GLY A 85 24.50 -17.76 27.67
CA GLY A 85 23.67 -18.48 28.64
C GLY A 85 22.87 -17.55 29.57
N THR A 86 23.07 -16.24 29.51
CA THR A 86 22.22 -15.28 30.22
C THR A 86 20.78 -15.39 29.72
N VAL A 87 19.81 -15.39 30.65
CA VAL A 87 18.37 -15.37 30.31
C VAL A 87 17.82 -13.97 30.59
N LYS A 88 17.11 -13.43 29.58
CA LYS A 88 16.45 -12.11 29.68
C LYS A 88 15.07 -12.21 29.06
N PRO A 89 14.03 -11.53 29.62
CA PRO A 89 12.75 -11.37 28.92
C PRO A 89 12.89 -10.33 27.82
N TRP A 90 12.32 -10.63 26.66
CA TRP A 90 12.15 -9.69 25.54
C TRP A 90 10.68 -9.60 25.20
N LEU A 91 10.24 -8.45 24.72
CA LEU A 91 8.89 -8.26 24.20
C LEU A 91 8.74 -9.01 22.87
N THR A 92 7.64 -9.71 22.69
CA THR A 92 7.29 -10.42 21.45
C THR A 92 5.85 -10.11 21.07
N ASN A 93 5.54 -10.14 19.78
CA ASN A 93 4.21 -9.94 19.24
C ASN A 93 3.51 -11.27 18.96
N ASN A 94 2.21 -11.32 19.19
CA ASN A 94 1.32 -12.36 18.70
C ASN A 94 0.45 -11.75 17.61
N ASP A 95 0.78 -12.03 16.36
CA ASP A 95 0.15 -11.41 15.19
C ASP A 95 -1.36 -11.67 15.11
N VAL A 96 -1.81 -12.86 15.52
CA VAL A 96 -3.23 -13.25 15.48
C VAL A 96 -4.09 -12.43 16.45
N THR A 97 -3.55 -12.11 17.62
CA THR A 97 -4.29 -11.36 18.65
C THR A 97 -3.89 -9.89 18.74
N GLY A 98 -2.83 -9.49 18.07
CA GLY A 98 -2.22 -8.17 18.20
C GLY A 98 -1.58 -7.91 19.57
N GLN A 99 -1.41 -8.94 20.43
CA GLN A 99 -0.94 -8.78 21.79
C GLN A 99 0.57 -8.85 21.90
N TYR A 100 1.16 -7.94 22.64
CA TYR A 100 2.57 -7.92 23.00
C TYR A 100 2.77 -8.48 24.39
N SER A 101 3.72 -9.41 24.55
CA SER A 101 3.99 -10.08 25.83
C SER A 101 5.48 -10.37 26.03
N LEU A 102 5.90 -10.48 27.32
CA LEU A 102 7.28 -10.80 27.65
C LEU A 102 7.54 -12.30 27.55
N THR A 103 8.50 -12.69 26.72
CA THR A 103 9.00 -14.07 26.52
C THR A 103 10.46 -14.16 26.97
N ASN A 104 10.85 -15.26 27.63
CA ASN A 104 12.23 -15.46 28.06
C ASN A 104 13.11 -16.01 26.92
N PHE A 105 14.22 -15.33 26.68
CA PHE A 105 15.24 -15.73 25.72
C PHE A 105 16.58 -15.98 26.42
N THR A 106 17.37 -16.87 25.86
CA THR A 106 18.76 -17.13 26.26
C THR A 106 19.73 -16.56 25.24
N LEU A 107 20.69 -15.77 25.69
CA LEU A 107 21.79 -15.29 24.86
C LEU A 107 22.64 -16.46 24.37
N ARG A 108 22.81 -16.59 23.05
CA ARG A 108 23.49 -17.71 22.41
C ARG A 108 24.78 -17.33 21.66
N ALA A 109 24.88 -16.08 21.21
CA ALA A 109 26.10 -15.56 20.58
C ALA A 109 26.18 -14.03 20.73
N VAL A 110 27.42 -13.51 20.77
CA VAL A 110 27.74 -12.08 20.81
C VAL A 110 28.80 -11.78 19.73
N GLY A 111 28.48 -10.83 18.85
CA GLY A 111 29.39 -10.31 17.84
C GLY A 111 29.87 -8.90 18.12
N GLN A 112 30.40 -8.24 17.09
CA GLN A 112 30.80 -6.86 17.15
C GLN A 112 29.57 -5.93 17.03
N ASN A 113 28.68 -6.19 16.08
CA ASN A 113 27.53 -5.37 15.71
C ASN A 113 26.20 -6.00 16.07
N GLY A 114 26.16 -7.30 16.39
CA GLY A 114 24.96 -8.05 16.71
C GLY A 114 25.09 -8.95 17.93
N GLU A 115 23.96 -9.27 18.55
CA GLU A 115 23.82 -10.28 19.60
C GLU A 115 22.58 -11.15 19.34
N VAL A 116 22.71 -12.48 19.48
CA VAL A 116 21.63 -13.41 19.15
C VAL A 116 21.05 -14.05 20.40
N TRP A 117 19.76 -13.91 20.56
CA TRP A 117 18.96 -14.48 21.63
C TRP A 117 17.95 -15.48 21.04
N VAL A 118 17.83 -16.64 21.67
CA VAL A 118 16.87 -17.69 21.24
C VAL A 118 15.84 -17.88 22.32
N ALA A 119 14.56 -17.90 21.95
CA ALA A 119 13.46 -18.14 22.87
C ALA A 119 13.64 -19.48 23.60
N ASN A 120 13.32 -19.49 24.89
CA ASN A 120 13.47 -20.68 25.72
C ASN A 120 12.40 -21.73 25.41
N ASP A 121 11.29 -21.32 24.84
CA ASP A 121 10.20 -22.18 24.39
C ASP A 121 9.91 -21.90 22.90
N LEU A 122 10.23 -22.87 22.06
CA LEU A 122 9.99 -22.87 20.62
C LEU A 122 8.87 -23.86 20.26
N SER A 123 8.07 -24.31 21.23
CA SER A 123 7.00 -25.27 20.99
C SER A 123 5.81 -24.62 20.27
N PHE A 124 5.09 -25.43 19.50
CA PHE A 124 3.75 -25.12 19.01
C PHE A 124 2.70 -25.47 20.07
N PRO A 125 1.42 -25.11 19.87
CA PRO A 125 0.36 -25.48 20.79
C PRO A 125 0.31 -26.97 21.09
N ASP A 126 -0.22 -27.34 22.28
CA ASP A 126 -0.31 -28.72 22.71
C ASP A 126 -1.00 -29.62 21.68
N GLY A 127 -0.35 -30.73 21.36
CA GLY A 127 -0.85 -31.70 20.40
C GLY A 127 -0.48 -31.40 18.93
N ASP A 128 0.22 -30.31 18.65
CA ASP A 128 0.69 -30.03 17.30
C ASP A 128 1.79 -31.04 16.90
N PRO A 129 1.68 -31.65 15.69
CA PRO A 129 2.65 -32.65 15.22
C PRO A 129 4.06 -32.08 14.98
N ARG A 130 4.21 -30.76 14.87
CA ARG A 130 5.50 -30.07 14.70
C ARG A 130 6.30 -29.96 16.01
N ASN A 131 5.68 -30.23 17.17
CA ASN A 131 6.39 -30.17 18.45
C ASN A 131 7.60 -31.10 18.48
N GLY A 132 8.75 -30.54 18.88
CA GLY A 132 10.04 -31.21 18.92
C GLY A 132 10.81 -31.21 17.58
N SER A 133 10.25 -30.68 16.50
CA SER A 133 10.93 -30.50 15.21
C SER A 133 11.78 -29.23 15.14
N VAL A 134 11.42 -28.18 15.91
CA VAL A 134 12.14 -26.91 15.93
C VAL A 134 13.33 -27.04 16.90
N GLN A 135 14.53 -26.98 16.35
CA GLN A 135 15.76 -26.99 17.13
C GLN A 135 16.77 -26.00 16.51
N ILE A 136 17.23 -25.06 17.29
CA ILE A 136 18.25 -24.09 16.90
C ILE A 136 19.56 -24.44 17.59
N THR A 137 20.57 -24.84 16.83
CA THR A 137 21.90 -25.19 17.33
C THR A 137 22.79 -23.94 17.47
N ASP A 138 23.82 -24.03 18.35
CA ASP A 138 24.79 -22.94 18.48
C ASP A 138 25.59 -22.68 17.19
N GLU A 139 25.76 -23.71 16.36
CA GLU A 139 26.42 -23.58 15.07
C GLU A 139 25.58 -22.74 14.09
N GLN A 140 24.26 -22.99 14.06
CA GLN A 140 23.32 -22.21 13.24
C GLN A 140 23.23 -20.76 13.71
N VAL A 141 23.21 -20.54 15.02
CA VAL A 141 23.21 -19.18 15.59
C VAL A 141 24.48 -18.42 15.21
N ARG A 142 25.65 -19.04 15.36
CA ARG A 142 26.92 -18.42 14.98
C ARG A 142 27.04 -18.20 13.47
N TYR A 143 26.47 -19.08 12.67
CA TYR A 143 26.39 -18.90 11.23
C TYR A 143 25.58 -17.64 10.87
N LEU A 144 24.38 -17.50 11.42
CA LEU A 144 23.54 -16.32 11.15
C LEU A 144 24.22 -15.02 11.60
N LEU A 145 24.78 -15.02 12.82
CA LEU A 145 25.53 -13.86 13.32
C LEU A 145 26.72 -13.53 12.42
N ASN A 146 27.43 -14.51 11.89
CA ASN A 146 28.54 -14.30 10.96
C ASN A 146 28.06 -13.70 9.62
N GLU A 147 26.94 -14.16 9.06
CA GLU A 147 26.35 -13.54 7.86
C GLU A 147 25.97 -12.09 8.13
N PHE A 148 25.38 -11.79 9.29
CA PHE A 148 25.07 -10.42 9.69
C PHE A 148 26.34 -9.56 9.76
N GLU A 149 27.34 -9.98 10.52
CA GLU A 149 28.58 -9.23 10.76
C GLU A 149 29.42 -8.99 9.50
N THR A 150 29.46 -9.97 8.59
CA THR A 150 30.41 -9.93 7.47
C THR A 150 29.76 -9.57 6.14
N ARG A 151 28.43 -9.60 6.04
CA ARG A 151 27.74 -9.41 4.79
C ARG A 151 26.58 -8.42 4.91
N ILE A 152 25.56 -8.65 5.77
CA ILE A 152 24.38 -7.82 5.85
C ILE A 152 24.73 -6.45 6.41
N TYR A 153 25.19 -6.40 7.65
CA TYR A 153 25.47 -5.14 8.36
C TYR A 153 26.41 -4.20 7.56
N PRO A 154 27.63 -4.64 7.13
CA PRO A 154 28.53 -3.71 6.45
C PRO A 154 28.01 -3.20 5.11
N GLN A 155 27.25 -4.01 4.35
CA GLN A 155 26.74 -3.58 3.06
C GLN A 155 25.54 -2.63 3.23
N GLU A 156 24.63 -2.94 4.12
CA GLU A 156 23.44 -2.12 4.29
C GLU A 156 23.73 -0.77 4.95
N ILE A 157 24.60 -0.71 5.95
CA ILE A 157 24.99 0.59 6.55
C ILE A 157 25.79 1.46 5.57
N GLU A 158 26.55 0.87 4.66
CA GLU A 158 27.22 1.60 3.58
C GLU A 158 26.24 2.09 2.54
N TYR A 159 25.22 1.28 2.24
CA TYR A 159 24.27 1.58 1.18
C TYR A 159 23.18 2.55 1.63
N PHE A 160 22.59 2.35 2.79
CA PHE A 160 21.51 3.13 3.35
C PHE A 160 22.02 4.13 4.42
N ALA A 161 22.11 3.70 5.68
CA ALA A 161 22.59 4.48 6.79
C ALA A 161 22.97 3.56 7.96
N PRO A 162 23.85 3.99 8.89
CA PRO A 162 24.02 3.25 10.14
C PRO A 162 22.75 3.38 11.00
N PRO A 163 22.41 2.33 11.80
CA PRO A 163 21.29 2.41 12.74
C PRO A 163 21.54 3.48 13.80
N ALA A 164 20.47 4.09 14.31
CA ALA A 164 20.58 5.03 15.43
C ALA A 164 21.14 4.33 16.69
N GLU A 165 21.89 5.07 17.48
CA GLU A 165 22.43 4.55 18.72
C GLU A 165 21.32 4.41 19.77
N ARG A 166 21.02 3.15 20.17
CA ARG A 166 20.10 2.79 21.25
C ARG A 166 20.83 1.89 22.23
N ASN A 167 20.93 2.33 23.47
CA ASN A 167 21.73 1.65 24.50
C ASN A 167 20.89 1.06 25.66
N GLY A 168 19.57 1.06 25.57
CA GLY A 168 18.66 0.54 26.57
C GLY A 168 18.58 1.36 27.88
N GLU A 169 19.07 2.63 27.87
CA GLU A 169 19.04 3.46 29.08
C GLU A 169 17.63 3.87 29.45
N GLU A 170 16.79 4.14 28.46
CA GLU A 170 15.37 4.49 28.61
C GLU A 170 14.45 3.25 28.55
N GLY A 171 14.99 2.08 28.21
CA GLY A 171 14.25 0.85 28.10
C GLY A 171 13.55 0.43 29.39
N TYR A 172 12.45 -0.33 29.22
CA TYR A 172 11.57 -0.76 30.32
C TYR A 172 12.34 -1.31 31.51
N GLY A 173 12.14 -0.68 32.68
CA GLY A 173 12.69 -1.12 33.97
C GLY A 173 14.23 -1.14 34.04
N GLY A 174 14.94 -0.57 33.08
CA GLY A 174 16.41 -0.58 33.00
C GLY A 174 16.99 -1.97 32.70
N LEU A 175 16.19 -2.90 32.17
CA LEU A 175 16.58 -4.30 31.89
C LEU A 175 17.51 -4.43 30.69
N TYR A 176 17.47 -3.48 29.77
CA TYR A 176 18.06 -3.60 28.43
C TYR A 176 19.34 -2.77 28.25
N LYS A 177 19.78 -2.10 29.32
CA LYS A 177 20.97 -1.25 29.25
C LYS A 177 22.21 -2.05 28.79
N ASP A 178 22.80 -1.59 27.71
CA ASP A 178 24.01 -2.13 27.12
C ASP A 178 24.70 -1.05 26.29
N ASP A 179 25.87 -0.58 26.70
CA ASP A 179 26.60 0.51 26.07
C ASP A 179 27.25 0.09 24.72
N SER A 180 27.04 -1.14 24.24
CA SER A 180 27.62 -1.62 22.98
C SER A 180 26.91 -1.11 21.73
N GLY A 181 25.64 -0.71 21.84
CA GLY A 181 24.82 -0.30 20.69
C GLY A 181 24.53 -1.39 19.66
N ARG A 182 24.74 -2.68 20.02
CA ARG A 182 24.51 -3.82 19.11
C ARG A 182 23.06 -3.97 18.71
N VAL A 183 22.84 -4.50 17.53
CA VAL A 183 21.53 -4.97 17.08
C VAL A 183 21.21 -6.28 17.81
N VAL A 184 20.02 -6.33 18.38
CA VAL A 184 19.47 -7.50 19.08
C VAL A 184 18.70 -8.34 18.06
N ILE A 185 19.09 -9.60 17.93
CA ILE A 185 18.48 -10.56 17.02
C ILE A 185 17.76 -11.60 17.87
N LEU A 186 16.45 -11.57 17.85
CA LEU A 186 15.59 -12.54 18.53
C LEU A 186 15.24 -13.68 17.56
N ILE A 187 15.45 -14.93 17.98
CA ILE A 187 14.95 -16.11 17.27
C ILE A 187 13.81 -16.68 18.09
N ASP A 188 12.58 -16.61 17.55
CA ASP A 188 11.36 -17.05 18.22
C ASP A 188 10.56 -18.01 17.31
N ASN A 189 9.61 -18.72 17.85
CA ASN A 189 8.54 -19.36 17.10
C ASN A 189 7.38 -18.36 17.04
N ILE A 190 7.34 -17.57 15.97
CA ILE A 190 6.44 -16.43 15.84
C ILE A 190 4.98 -16.89 15.91
N LYS A 191 4.19 -16.23 16.76
CA LYS A 191 2.78 -16.60 17.00
C LYS A 191 1.86 -15.99 15.96
N ASP A 192 1.97 -16.50 14.72
CA ASP A 192 1.14 -16.18 13.57
C ASP A 192 0.00 -17.19 13.36
N GLN A 193 -0.73 -17.08 12.26
CA GLN A 193 -1.79 -18.03 11.92
C GLN A 193 -1.26 -19.45 11.69
N SER A 194 -0.05 -19.59 11.13
CA SER A 194 0.62 -20.89 10.95
C SER A 194 0.98 -21.54 12.30
N TYR A 195 1.40 -20.74 13.27
CA TYR A 195 1.68 -21.24 14.63
C TYR A 195 0.47 -21.97 15.23
N TYR A 196 -0.75 -21.42 15.06
CA TYR A 196 -1.98 -22.01 15.60
C TYR A 196 -2.61 -23.06 14.68
N THR A 197 -2.30 -23.03 13.37
CA THR A 197 -2.94 -23.87 12.35
C THR A 197 -1.89 -24.45 11.41
N ALA A 198 -1.40 -25.65 11.69
CA ALA A 198 -0.33 -26.30 10.91
C ALA A 198 -0.62 -26.45 9.39
N ALA A 199 -1.89 -26.36 8.98
CA ALA A 199 -2.31 -26.43 7.59
C ALA A 199 -2.41 -25.04 6.91
N TYR A 200 -2.11 -23.95 7.62
CA TYR A 200 -2.12 -22.61 7.03
C TYR A 200 -1.00 -22.48 5.97
N PRO A 201 -1.28 -21.87 4.80
CA PRO A 201 -0.38 -21.97 3.64
C PRO A 201 0.82 -21.03 3.69
N SER A 202 0.90 -20.16 4.69
CA SER A 202 1.96 -19.15 4.83
C SER A 202 2.34 -18.93 6.29
N TYR A 203 3.47 -18.29 6.55
CA TYR A 203 3.96 -17.97 7.90
C TYR A 203 4.79 -16.68 7.86
N ILE A 204 4.93 -16.02 9.00
CA ILE A 204 5.77 -14.85 9.18
C ILE A 204 7.20 -15.32 9.46
N ALA A 205 8.14 -15.05 8.53
CA ALA A 205 9.52 -15.52 8.64
C ALA A 205 10.41 -14.61 9.49
N GLY A 206 10.02 -13.36 9.67
CA GLY A 206 10.66 -12.37 10.51
C GLY A 206 9.86 -11.09 10.55
N TYR A 207 10.25 -10.17 11.40
CA TYR A 207 9.71 -8.81 11.43
C TYR A 207 10.62 -7.84 12.19
N PHE A 208 10.57 -6.57 11.80
CA PHE A 208 10.98 -5.44 12.60
C PHE A 208 9.74 -4.79 13.23
N SER A 209 9.81 -4.43 14.54
CA SER A 209 8.75 -3.71 15.24
C SER A 209 9.33 -2.50 15.98
N PRO A 210 8.90 -1.27 15.62
CA PRO A 210 9.25 -0.07 16.39
C PRO A 210 8.88 -0.20 17.87
N THR A 211 7.67 -0.69 18.17
CA THR A 211 7.17 -0.91 19.54
C THR A 211 8.11 -1.76 20.39
N ILE A 212 8.66 -2.85 19.83
CA ILE A 212 9.60 -3.71 20.56
C ILE A 212 10.94 -2.98 20.77
N SER A 213 11.42 -2.28 19.75
CA SER A 213 12.65 -1.49 19.84
C SER A 213 12.53 -0.36 20.88
N ASP A 214 11.41 0.36 20.90
CA ASP A 214 11.15 1.45 21.85
C ASP A 214 10.97 0.94 23.27
N PHE A 215 10.26 -0.18 23.46
CA PHE A 215 10.12 -0.82 24.76
C PHE A 215 11.47 -1.18 25.38
N ALA A 216 12.41 -1.62 24.56
CA ALA A 216 13.75 -1.99 25.01
C ALA A 216 14.77 -0.84 24.96
N ASP A 217 14.48 0.24 24.23
CA ASP A 217 15.44 1.27 23.81
C ASP A 217 16.67 0.63 23.14
N ARG A 218 16.43 -0.38 22.29
CA ARG A 218 17.45 -1.15 21.57
C ARG A 218 17.01 -1.36 20.11
N ASN A 219 17.94 -1.56 19.22
CA ASN A 219 17.70 -1.99 17.86
C ASN A 219 17.37 -3.50 17.87
N VAL A 220 16.11 -3.87 17.69
CA VAL A 220 15.64 -5.26 17.86
C VAL A 220 14.99 -5.75 16.58
N MET A 221 15.38 -6.95 16.11
CA MET A 221 14.72 -7.68 15.02
C MET A 221 14.36 -9.09 15.47
N THR A 222 13.28 -9.65 14.93
CA THR A 222 12.82 -11.02 15.24
C THR A 222 12.84 -11.88 13.97
N ILE A 223 13.39 -13.09 14.06
CA ILE A 223 13.42 -14.10 13.00
C ILE A 223 12.71 -15.35 13.50
N ASP A 224 11.90 -15.97 12.65
CA ASP A 224 11.18 -17.19 12.99
C ASP A 224 12.10 -18.41 13.07
N ALA A 225 11.75 -19.33 13.95
CA ALA A 225 12.52 -20.55 14.18
C ALA A 225 12.06 -21.76 13.33
N TYR A 226 10.97 -21.63 12.57
CA TYR A 226 10.35 -22.71 11.83
C TYR A 226 11.25 -23.27 10.73
N ASP A 227 11.44 -24.59 10.70
CA ASP A 227 12.11 -25.33 9.64
C ASP A 227 13.51 -24.78 9.27
N TRP A 228 14.25 -24.32 10.26
CA TRP A 228 15.50 -23.56 10.13
C TRP A 228 16.54 -24.24 9.22
N ALA A 229 16.74 -25.54 9.37
CA ALA A 229 17.75 -26.28 8.61
C ALA A 229 17.47 -26.32 7.09
N ASN A 230 16.21 -26.21 6.70
CA ASN A 230 15.79 -26.20 5.29
C ASN A 230 15.68 -24.81 4.70
N ARG A 231 15.93 -23.73 5.48
CA ARG A 231 15.74 -22.35 5.11
C ARG A 231 16.96 -21.46 5.31
N THR A 232 18.03 -21.99 5.88
CA THR A 232 19.25 -21.26 6.22
C THR A 232 20.46 -21.88 5.51
N GLY A 233 21.27 -21.05 4.91
CA GLY A 233 22.51 -21.44 4.23
C GLY A 233 22.34 -21.82 2.76
N PRO A 234 23.48 -21.96 2.04
CA PRO A 234 23.50 -22.13 0.59
C PRO A 234 23.00 -23.49 0.10
N THR A 235 22.92 -24.49 0.99
CA THR A 235 22.54 -25.87 0.65
C THR A 235 21.16 -26.25 1.19
N ALA A 236 20.43 -25.31 1.77
CA ALA A 236 19.08 -25.50 2.26
C ALA A 236 18.10 -25.82 1.10
N ALA A 237 16.96 -26.42 1.42
CA ALA A 237 15.91 -26.64 0.43
C ALA A 237 15.35 -25.31 -0.12
N LYS A 238 15.30 -24.28 0.72
CA LYS A 238 15.08 -22.88 0.34
C LYS A 238 16.34 -22.08 0.70
N PRO A 239 17.34 -21.99 -0.21
CA PRO A 239 18.64 -21.40 0.12
C PRO A 239 18.53 -19.94 0.52
N TYR A 240 19.20 -19.56 1.58
CA TYR A 240 19.32 -18.18 2.07
C TYR A 240 17.98 -17.48 2.42
N LEU A 241 16.90 -18.22 2.68
CA LEU A 241 15.61 -17.60 2.95
C LEU A 241 15.67 -16.74 4.21
N TYR A 242 16.17 -17.27 5.34
CA TYR A 242 16.25 -16.48 6.57
C TYR A 242 17.31 -15.40 6.53
N GLU A 243 18.39 -15.60 5.81
CA GLU A 243 19.38 -14.53 5.58
C GLU A 243 18.79 -13.38 4.77
N GLY A 244 17.97 -13.71 3.75
CA GLY A 244 17.22 -12.71 2.97
C GLY A 244 16.22 -11.94 3.81
N VAL A 245 15.40 -12.65 4.61
CA VAL A 245 14.48 -12.04 5.57
C VAL A 245 15.25 -11.15 6.56
N PHE A 246 16.38 -11.58 7.04
CA PHE A 246 17.19 -10.79 7.96
C PHE A 246 17.68 -9.47 7.34
N ALA A 247 18.11 -9.51 6.09
CA ALA A 247 18.48 -8.30 5.35
C ALA A 247 17.25 -7.38 5.15
N HIS A 248 16.10 -7.94 4.82
CA HIS A 248 14.84 -7.23 4.69
C HIS A 248 14.47 -6.49 5.99
N GLU A 249 14.46 -7.20 7.12
CA GLU A 249 14.10 -6.61 8.41
C GLU A 249 15.13 -5.58 8.93
N PHE A 250 16.41 -5.79 8.61
CA PHE A 250 17.43 -4.83 8.97
C PHE A 250 17.28 -3.53 8.17
N GLN A 251 16.88 -3.59 6.91
CA GLN A 251 16.59 -2.40 6.13
C GLN A 251 15.43 -1.60 6.75
N HIS A 252 14.35 -2.24 7.21
CA HIS A 252 13.27 -1.56 7.92
C HIS A 252 13.74 -0.82 9.16
N LEU A 253 14.62 -1.45 9.95
CA LEU A 253 15.23 -0.82 11.12
C LEU A 253 16.00 0.45 10.74
N LEU A 254 16.78 0.39 9.66
CA LEU A 254 17.54 1.54 9.16
C LEU A 254 16.62 2.61 8.59
N HIS A 255 15.54 2.22 7.89
CA HIS A 255 14.60 3.13 7.27
C HIS A 255 13.80 3.91 8.31
N ARG A 256 13.35 3.25 9.37
CA ARG A 256 12.69 3.92 10.49
C ARG A 256 13.51 5.08 11.05
N ASP A 257 14.82 4.89 11.18
CA ASP A 257 15.71 5.92 11.72
C ASP A 257 15.96 7.07 10.73
N ALA A 258 15.83 6.81 9.42
CA ALA A 258 16.03 7.80 8.36
C ALA A 258 14.72 8.54 8.04
N ASP A 259 13.63 7.81 7.88
CA ASP A 259 12.28 8.33 7.58
C ASP A 259 11.21 7.34 8.06
N SER A 260 10.66 7.59 9.25
CA SER A 260 9.61 6.75 9.84
C SER A 260 8.25 6.90 9.15
N GLY A 261 8.05 7.97 8.36
CA GLY A 261 6.82 8.29 7.66
C GLY A 261 6.78 7.84 6.20
N GLU A 262 7.76 7.05 5.73
CA GLU A 262 7.80 6.63 4.34
C GLU A 262 6.67 5.65 3.98
N GLU A 263 6.06 5.83 2.80
CA GLU A 263 4.97 4.98 2.31
C GLU A 263 5.41 3.53 2.08
N ASN A 264 4.47 2.59 2.32
CA ASN A 264 4.75 1.16 2.31
C ASN A 264 5.36 0.69 0.98
N PHE A 265 4.91 1.18 -0.19
CA PHE A 265 5.46 0.71 -1.47
C PHE A 265 6.94 1.10 -1.68
N ILE A 266 7.42 2.16 -1.04
CA ILE A 266 8.86 2.50 -1.04
C ILE A 266 9.57 1.70 0.04
N ASN A 267 9.07 1.70 1.26
CA ASN A 267 9.68 1.05 2.41
C ASN A 267 9.86 -0.46 2.16
N GLU A 268 8.80 -1.18 1.82
CA GLU A 268 8.82 -2.62 1.55
C GLU A 268 9.59 -2.96 0.27
N GLY A 269 9.45 -2.12 -0.76
CA GLY A 269 10.20 -2.30 -2.00
C GLY A 269 11.72 -2.21 -1.79
N LEU A 270 12.18 -1.28 -0.94
CA LEU A 270 13.59 -1.14 -0.56
C LEU A 270 14.07 -2.29 0.33
N SER A 271 13.20 -2.86 1.15
CA SER A 271 13.54 -3.99 2.02
C SER A 271 13.74 -5.28 1.21
N ASP A 272 12.85 -5.59 0.27
CA ASP A 272 13.08 -6.68 -0.69
C ASP A 272 14.30 -6.40 -1.59
N PHE A 273 14.56 -5.14 -1.94
CA PHE A 273 15.76 -4.76 -2.67
C PHE A 273 17.03 -4.97 -1.86
N ALA A 274 17.02 -4.73 -0.54
CA ALA A 274 18.16 -5.00 0.34
C ALA A 274 18.58 -6.48 0.31
N GLN A 275 17.61 -7.40 0.35
CA GLN A 275 17.88 -8.84 0.18
C GLN A 275 18.67 -9.13 -1.12
N TYR A 276 18.24 -8.53 -2.24
CA TYR A 276 18.92 -8.66 -3.52
C TYR A 276 20.32 -8.01 -3.50
N MET A 277 20.42 -6.81 -2.98
CA MET A 277 21.65 -6.01 -2.93
C MET A 277 22.74 -6.70 -2.14
N VAL A 278 22.44 -7.32 -0.99
CA VAL A 278 23.40 -8.09 -0.21
C VAL A 278 23.71 -9.47 -0.82
N GLY A 279 23.03 -9.88 -1.89
CA GLY A 279 23.32 -11.04 -2.72
C GLY A 279 22.69 -12.36 -2.27
N TYR A 280 21.54 -12.31 -1.59
CA TYR A 280 20.73 -13.50 -1.28
C TYR A 280 19.72 -13.85 -2.39
N GLY A 281 19.67 -13.04 -3.46
CA GLY A 281 18.82 -13.27 -4.62
C GLY A 281 17.53 -12.47 -4.57
N HIS A 282 16.65 -12.75 -5.54
CA HIS A 282 15.38 -12.04 -5.68
C HIS A 282 14.29 -12.67 -4.82
N SER A 283 13.35 -11.85 -4.34
CA SER A 283 12.07 -12.28 -3.73
C SER A 283 11.12 -12.84 -4.81
N VAL A 284 11.47 -14.00 -5.36
CA VAL A 284 10.82 -14.58 -6.56
C VAL A 284 9.34 -14.89 -6.31
N ASP A 285 8.98 -15.32 -5.10
CA ASP A 285 7.60 -15.63 -4.75
C ASP A 285 6.75 -14.35 -4.77
N HIS A 286 7.24 -13.21 -4.26
CA HIS A 286 6.60 -11.91 -4.35
C HIS A 286 6.40 -11.48 -5.80
N VAL A 287 7.48 -11.51 -6.58
CA VAL A 287 7.44 -11.18 -8.02
C VAL A 287 6.39 -12.01 -8.76
N ASN A 288 6.34 -13.33 -8.56
CA ASN A 288 5.40 -14.22 -9.24
C ASN A 288 3.95 -13.92 -8.84
N ASN A 289 3.68 -13.55 -7.59
CA ASN A 289 2.34 -13.17 -7.15
C ASN A 289 1.88 -11.88 -7.87
N PHE A 290 2.75 -10.88 -7.99
CA PHE A 290 2.42 -9.67 -8.77
C PHE A 290 2.23 -9.98 -10.26
N LEU A 291 3.11 -10.78 -10.87
CA LEU A 291 3.00 -11.13 -12.29
C LEU A 291 1.74 -11.95 -12.62
N ALA A 292 1.13 -12.58 -11.62
CA ALA A 292 -0.18 -13.22 -11.70
C ALA A 292 -1.35 -12.28 -11.39
N ASN A 293 -1.09 -11.07 -10.89
CA ASN A 293 -2.09 -10.05 -10.54
C ASN A 293 -1.61 -8.65 -10.96
N LEU A 294 -1.45 -8.41 -12.25
CA LEU A 294 -0.91 -7.15 -12.80
C LEU A 294 -1.80 -5.92 -12.55
N ARG A 295 -3.05 -6.11 -12.12
CA ARG A 295 -3.95 -5.00 -11.74
C ARG A 295 -3.72 -4.53 -10.30
N ASN A 296 -2.86 -5.21 -9.56
CA ASN A 296 -2.46 -4.79 -8.22
C ASN A 296 -1.98 -3.33 -8.23
N SER A 297 -2.44 -2.55 -7.25
CA SER A 297 -2.01 -1.18 -7.05
C SER A 297 -0.57 -1.13 -6.55
N LEU A 298 0.19 -0.14 -6.99
CA LEU A 298 1.52 0.10 -6.41
C LEU A 298 1.43 0.83 -5.05
N THR A 299 0.43 1.67 -4.85
CA THR A 299 0.34 2.56 -3.69
C THR A 299 -0.67 2.12 -2.63
N LEU A 300 -1.62 1.24 -2.97
CA LEU A 300 -2.58 0.69 -2.00
C LEU A 300 -2.00 -0.59 -1.41
N TRP A 301 -1.86 -0.62 -0.09
CA TRP A 301 -1.22 -1.70 0.63
C TRP A 301 -2.23 -2.51 1.43
N GLY A 302 -2.23 -3.85 1.26
CA GLY A 302 -3.09 -4.77 2.02
C GLY A 302 -4.58 -4.73 1.68
N ASP A 303 -5.00 -4.05 0.62
CA ASP A 303 -6.41 -3.84 0.25
C ASP A 303 -7.11 -5.11 -0.29
N GLN A 304 -6.36 -6.16 -0.66
CA GLN A 304 -6.86 -7.33 -1.36
C GLN A 304 -7.01 -8.60 -0.50
N SER A 305 -6.62 -8.60 0.74
CA SER A 305 -6.60 -9.71 1.71
C SER A 305 -5.19 -10.21 2.06
N ASP A 306 -5.07 -10.91 3.19
CA ASP A 306 -3.80 -11.37 3.78
C ASP A 306 -2.88 -12.13 2.82
N LEU A 307 -3.42 -12.95 1.90
CA LEU A 307 -2.60 -13.73 0.95
C LEU A 307 -2.29 -12.96 -0.34
N GLN A 308 -3.08 -11.97 -0.68
CA GLN A 308 -2.87 -11.15 -1.87
C GLN A 308 -1.82 -10.05 -1.64
N ILE A 309 -1.50 -9.76 -0.40
CA ILE A 309 -0.44 -8.81 -0.02
C ILE A 309 0.92 -9.16 -0.67
N LEU A 310 1.18 -10.43 -0.96
CA LEU A 310 2.39 -10.84 -1.69
C LEU A 310 2.50 -10.21 -3.09
N ALA A 311 1.38 -9.81 -3.70
CA ALA A 311 1.41 -9.06 -4.95
C ALA A 311 1.83 -7.60 -4.74
N ASP A 312 1.49 -7.00 -3.58
CA ASP A 312 1.92 -5.65 -3.20
C ASP A 312 3.45 -5.63 -3.07
N TYR A 313 4.03 -6.59 -2.31
CA TYR A 313 5.48 -6.77 -2.21
C TYR A 313 6.15 -6.93 -3.57
N GLY A 314 5.60 -7.80 -4.42
CA GLY A 314 6.16 -8.06 -5.75
C GLY A 314 6.12 -6.85 -6.67
N ASN A 315 5.06 -6.03 -6.60
CA ASN A 315 4.93 -4.79 -7.36
C ASN A 315 5.93 -3.74 -6.86
N ALA A 316 6.00 -3.53 -5.55
CA ALA A 316 6.92 -2.61 -4.91
C ALA A 316 8.38 -2.98 -5.19
N TYR A 317 8.74 -4.25 -5.04
CA TYR A 317 10.09 -4.74 -5.33
C TYR A 317 10.51 -4.57 -6.79
N LEU A 318 9.65 -4.98 -7.73
CA LEU A 318 9.94 -4.78 -9.16
C LEU A 318 10.04 -3.31 -9.52
N PHE A 319 9.28 -2.45 -8.87
CA PHE A 319 9.40 -1.01 -9.06
C PHE A 319 10.77 -0.50 -8.58
N GLN A 320 11.26 -0.93 -7.42
CA GLN A 320 12.61 -0.57 -6.96
C GLN A 320 13.72 -1.13 -7.86
N LEU A 321 13.59 -2.37 -8.35
CA LEU A 321 14.53 -2.91 -9.34
C LEU A 321 14.51 -2.10 -10.63
N TYR A 322 13.34 -1.67 -11.09
CA TYR A 322 13.22 -0.80 -12.27
C TYR A 322 13.96 0.53 -12.06
N LEU A 323 13.80 1.15 -10.88
CA LEU A 323 14.53 2.37 -10.54
C LEU A 323 16.03 2.14 -10.50
N TYR A 324 16.47 1.05 -9.86
CA TYR A 324 17.88 0.69 -9.80
C TYR A 324 18.49 0.41 -11.17
N ASP A 325 17.84 -0.37 -12.01
CA ASP A 325 18.32 -0.74 -13.34
C ASP A 325 18.45 0.47 -14.28
N HIS A 326 17.59 1.48 -14.11
CA HIS A 326 17.55 2.66 -14.99
C HIS A 326 18.32 3.87 -14.47
N PHE A 327 18.40 4.03 -13.15
CA PHE A 327 18.98 5.23 -12.55
C PHE A 327 20.18 4.94 -11.65
N GLY A 328 20.42 3.67 -11.33
CA GLY A 328 21.59 3.20 -10.58
C GLY A 328 21.50 3.40 -9.08
N GLU A 329 22.56 2.94 -8.41
CA GLU A 329 22.70 2.94 -6.94
C GLU A 329 22.51 4.32 -6.31
N SER A 330 23.09 5.37 -6.90
CA SER A 330 23.00 6.73 -6.34
C SER A 330 21.57 7.25 -6.29
N PHE A 331 20.70 6.82 -7.20
CA PHE A 331 19.30 7.18 -7.18
C PHE A 331 18.57 6.53 -6.00
N ILE A 332 18.78 5.22 -5.78
CA ILE A 332 18.16 4.49 -4.67
C ILE A 332 18.61 5.07 -3.31
N ARG A 333 19.91 5.37 -3.17
CA ARG A 333 20.42 6.04 -1.97
C ARG A 333 19.78 7.41 -1.74
N SER A 334 19.59 8.19 -2.81
CA SER A 334 18.93 9.50 -2.71
C SER A 334 17.45 9.37 -2.35
N LEU A 335 16.77 8.35 -2.86
CA LEU A 335 15.37 8.06 -2.53
C LEU A 335 15.23 7.70 -1.04
N PHE A 336 16.08 6.81 -0.53
CA PHE A 336 16.09 6.44 0.89
C PHE A 336 16.32 7.63 1.84
N HIS A 337 17.09 8.63 1.42
CA HIS A 337 17.40 9.83 2.23
C HIS A 337 16.50 11.03 1.90
N ASN A 338 15.50 10.88 1.05
CA ASN A 338 14.60 11.98 0.71
C ASN A 338 13.61 12.19 1.85
N PRO A 339 13.48 13.42 2.39
CA PRO A 339 12.52 13.68 3.46
C PRO A 339 11.06 13.78 2.99
N ALA A 340 10.82 13.76 1.66
CA ALA A 340 9.47 13.68 1.10
C ALA A 340 9.14 12.22 0.81
N THR A 341 7.96 11.79 1.17
CA THR A 341 7.52 10.41 1.12
C THR A 341 6.82 10.04 -0.19
N GLY A 342 6.72 8.78 -0.49
CA GLY A 342 5.89 8.21 -1.53
C GLY A 342 6.13 8.77 -2.94
N ILE A 343 5.06 9.14 -3.61
CA ILE A 343 5.12 9.69 -4.98
C ILE A 343 5.94 10.97 -5.02
N THR A 344 5.74 11.85 -4.04
CA THR A 344 6.47 13.12 -3.93
C THR A 344 7.96 12.87 -3.74
N GLY A 345 8.36 11.92 -2.91
CA GLY A 345 9.76 11.51 -2.71
C GLY A 345 10.43 11.01 -4.00
N VAL A 346 9.71 10.19 -4.78
CA VAL A 346 10.19 9.73 -6.09
C VAL A 346 10.36 10.89 -7.07
N GLU A 347 9.38 11.82 -7.18
CA GLU A 347 9.44 12.96 -8.11
C GLU A 347 10.56 13.93 -7.73
N ASP A 348 10.75 14.21 -6.45
CA ASP A 348 11.86 15.03 -5.95
C ASP A 348 13.21 14.37 -6.25
N THR A 349 13.33 13.07 -6.06
CA THR A 349 14.56 12.32 -6.37
C THR A 349 14.86 12.34 -7.88
N LEU A 350 13.84 12.18 -8.74
CA LEU A 350 13.98 12.36 -10.18
C LEU A 350 14.49 13.77 -10.54
N ALA A 351 13.90 14.79 -9.93
CA ALA A 351 14.30 16.18 -10.17
C ALA A 351 15.74 16.44 -9.72
N GLN A 352 16.16 15.94 -8.55
CA GLN A 352 17.53 16.03 -8.03
C GLN A 352 18.53 15.32 -8.97
N ALA A 353 18.14 14.18 -9.56
CA ALA A 353 18.94 13.47 -10.54
C ALA A 353 18.94 14.12 -11.95
N GLY A 354 18.22 15.24 -12.15
CA GLY A 354 18.09 15.93 -13.42
C GLY A 354 17.22 15.17 -14.45
N ILE A 355 16.35 14.27 -13.98
CA ILE A 355 15.46 13.45 -14.81
C ILE A 355 14.11 14.17 -14.94
N SER A 356 13.77 14.60 -16.15
CA SER A 356 12.51 15.31 -16.41
C SER A 356 11.38 14.31 -16.74
N LYS A 357 10.92 13.58 -15.72
CA LYS A 357 9.76 12.69 -15.80
C LYS A 357 8.86 12.91 -14.58
N SER A 358 7.53 12.88 -14.77
CA SER A 358 6.58 12.75 -13.66
C SER A 358 6.50 11.28 -13.22
N PHE A 359 5.99 11.05 -12.01
CA PHE A 359 5.72 9.71 -11.53
C PHE A 359 4.79 8.94 -12.49
N ALA A 360 3.78 9.60 -13.02
CA ALA A 360 2.88 9.04 -14.00
C ALA A 360 3.58 8.54 -15.29
N GLN A 361 4.59 9.28 -15.77
CA GLN A 361 5.39 8.85 -16.91
C GLN A 361 6.33 7.68 -16.54
N LEU A 362 6.91 7.72 -15.36
CA LEU A 362 7.77 6.68 -14.82
C LEU A 362 6.98 5.36 -14.65
N TYR A 363 5.81 5.42 -14.02
CA TYR A 363 4.95 4.25 -13.81
C TYR A 363 4.50 3.64 -15.15
N ALA A 364 4.15 4.46 -16.13
CA ALA A 364 3.80 3.98 -17.45
C ALA A 364 4.99 3.28 -18.17
N ASP A 365 6.22 3.77 -17.97
CA ASP A 365 7.44 3.11 -18.47
C ASP A 365 7.69 1.78 -17.74
N TYR A 366 7.57 1.78 -16.41
CA TYR A 366 7.69 0.59 -15.56
C TYR A 366 6.71 -0.50 -15.98
N MET A 367 5.41 -0.21 -16.09
CA MET A 367 4.40 -1.20 -16.48
C MET A 367 4.61 -1.69 -17.93
N THR A 368 5.15 -0.84 -18.80
CA THR A 368 5.56 -1.29 -20.14
C THR A 368 6.77 -2.24 -20.07
N ALA A 369 7.72 -1.98 -19.17
CA ALA A 369 8.84 -2.89 -18.92
C ALA A 369 8.37 -4.24 -18.36
N VAL A 370 7.43 -4.25 -17.41
CA VAL A 370 6.81 -5.49 -16.90
C VAL A 370 6.22 -6.33 -18.05
N VAL A 371 5.55 -5.69 -19.01
CA VAL A 371 4.93 -6.39 -20.16
C VAL A 371 5.96 -6.90 -21.17
N LEU A 372 6.96 -6.11 -21.49
CA LEU A 372 7.88 -6.36 -22.62
C LEU A 372 9.21 -7.00 -22.22
N ASP A 373 9.76 -6.58 -21.11
CA ASP A 373 11.07 -6.99 -20.59
C ASP A 373 12.13 -7.19 -21.69
N GLY A 374 12.47 -6.11 -22.35
CA GLY A 374 13.48 -6.11 -23.41
C GLY A 374 13.03 -6.61 -24.79
N GLY A 375 11.77 -6.98 -24.93
CA GLY A 375 11.19 -7.40 -26.22
C GLY A 375 10.88 -6.26 -27.20
N TYR A 376 11.48 -5.07 -27.01
CA TYR A 376 11.25 -3.86 -27.82
C TYR A 376 12.56 -3.22 -28.24
N LYS A 377 12.63 -2.73 -29.48
CA LYS A 377 13.79 -2.03 -30.05
C LYS A 377 13.50 -0.61 -30.53
N GLY A 378 12.72 0.14 -29.80
CA GLY A 378 12.62 1.59 -30.05
C GLY A 378 13.66 2.32 -29.18
N ASP A 379 13.28 2.68 -27.97
CA ASP A 379 14.17 3.01 -26.87
C ASP A 379 14.27 1.78 -25.98
N SER A 380 15.10 0.81 -26.41
CA SER A 380 15.15 -0.53 -25.84
C SER A 380 15.65 -0.56 -24.40
N SER A 381 16.27 0.55 -23.95
CA SER A 381 16.71 0.68 -22.57
C SER A 381 15.57 0.91 -21.59
N THR A 382 14.49 1.58 -22.00
CA THR A 382 13.40 2.02 -21.10
C THR A 382 12.46 0.87 -20.69
N TYR A 383 12.25 -0.14 -21.56
CA TYR A 383 11.23 -1.17 -21.36
C TYR A 383 11.81 -2.55 -21.06
N LYS A 384 12.73 -2.61 -20.12
CA LYS A 384 13.39 -3.86 -19.70
C LYS A 384 13.80 -3.81 -18.24
N PHE A 385 14.08 -4.96 -17.70
CA PHE A 385 14.88 -5.15 -16.50
C PHE A 385 16.27 -5.67 -16.89
N ASP A 386 17.30 -5.22 -16.21
CA ASP A 386 18.67 -5.73 -16.38
C ASP A 386 19.01 -6.76 -15.29
N SER A 387 18.38 -6.65 -14.12
CA SER A 387 18.65 -7.49 -12.94
C SER A 387 17.81 -8.77 -12.89
N ILE A 388 16.61 -8.79 -13.48
CA ILE A 388 15.67 -9.92 -13.44
C ILE A 388 14.95 -10.11 -14.77
N ASP A 389 14.68 -11.37 -15.16
CA ASP A 389 13.79 -11.69 -16.29
C ASP A 389 12.36 -11.88 -15.78
N VAL A 390 11.39 -11.09 -16.25
CA VAL A 390 9.99 -11.17 -15.84
C VAL A 390 9.08 -11.66 -16.98
N THR A 391 8.04 -12.41 -16.63
CA THR A 391 7.05 -12.89 -17.62
C THR A 391 5.64 -12.84 -17.00
N PRO A 392 4.80 -11.87 -17.40
CA PRO A 392 3.46 -11.71 -16.87
C PRO A 392 2.54 -12.89 -17.15
N ASP A 393 1.70 -13.27 -16.19
CA ASP A 393 0.58 -14.18 -16.43
C ASP A 393 -0.68 -13.42 -16.84
N PHE A 394 -0.82 -13.18 -18.13
CA PHE A 394 -2.00 -12.51 -18.66
C PHE A 394 -3.30 -13.34 -18.54
N ALA A 395 -3.20 -14.66 -18.37
CA ALA A 395 -4.41 -15.49 -18.21
C ALA A 395 -5.11 -15.18 -16.88
N SER A 396 -4.34 -14.93 -15.82
CA SER A 396 -4.86 -14.54 -14.51
C SER A 396 -5.15 -13.05 -14.40
N SER A 397 -4.40 -12.19 -15.11
CA SER A 397 -4.45 -10.72 -14.93
C SER A 397 -5.46 -10.00 -15.83
N ILE A 398 -5.96 -10.61 -16.92
CA ILE A 398 -6.97 -10.00 -17.78
C ILE A 398 -8.35 -10.28 -17.22
N LEU A 399 -8.93 -9.30 -16.55
CA LEU A 399 -10.22 -9.43 -15.87
C LEU A 399 -11.38 -8.97 -16.77
N ALA A 400 -12.60 -9.45 -16.48
CA ALA A 400 -13.77 -9.17 -17.29
C ALA A 400 -14.37 -7.76 -17.03
N ASP A 401 -14.21 -7.23 -15.83
CA ASP A 401 -14.63 -5.88 -15.46
C ASP A 401 -13.71 -4.82 -16.09
N ASN A 402 -14.16 -3.58 -16.09
CA ASN A 402 -13.39 -2.44 -16.57
C ASN A 402 -13.20 -1.47 -15.41
N VAL A 403 -12.38 -1.85 -14.44
CA VAL A 403 -12.07 -1.07 -13.25
C VAL A 403 -10.56 -1.06 -13.06
N THR A 404 -10.00 0.08 -12.71
CA THR A 404 -8.58 0.19 -12.36
C THR A 404 -8.44 0.88 -11.01
N PRO A 405 -7.66 0.31 -10.06
CA PRO A 405 -7.37 0.97 -8.79
C PRO A 405 -6.37 2.12 -8.99
N ALA A 406 -6.24 2.96 -7.96
CA ALA A 406 -5.17 3.95 -7.91
C ALA A 406 -3.82 3.26 -8.17
N TRP A 407 -3.03 3.79 -9.12
CA TRP A 407 -1.73 3.24 -9.52
C TRP A 407 -1.70 1.71 -9.74
N GLY A 408 -2.82 1.17 -10.25
CA GLY A 408 -2.90 -0.16 -10.82
C GLY A 408 -3.16 -0.09 -12.32
N THR A 409 -2.91 -1.17 -13.05
CA THR A 409 -3.09 -1.21 -14.51
C THR A 409 -4.03 -2.34 -14.89
N ASP A 410 -5.17 -2.00 -15.50
CA ASP A 410 -6.09 -2.98 -16.08
C ASP A 410 -5.73 -3.27 -17.53
N PHE A 411 -5.89 -4.53 -17.97
CA PHE A 411 -5.44 -5.02 -19.26
C PHE A 411 -6.61 -5.55 -20.07
N LYS A 412 -6.69 -5.13 -21.34
CA LYS A 412 -7.68 -5.65 -22.32
C LYS A 412 -7.00 -6.06 -23.62
N VAL A 413 -7.47 -7.15 -24.21
CA VAL A 413 -6.95 -7.60 -25.51
C VAL A 413 -7.89 -7.16 -26.62
N ILE A 414 -7.35 -6.47 -27.61
CA ILE A 414 -8.05 -6.05 -28.84
C ILE A 414 -7.47 -6.83 -30.02
N THR A 415 -8.36 -7.46 -30.83
CA THR A 415 -7.95 -8.10 -32.06
C THR A 415 -7.96 -7.09 -33.21
N PRO A 416 -6.81 -6.79 -33.84
CA PRO A 416 -6.73 -5.86 -34.95
C PRO A 416 -7.60 -6.30 -36.13
N ASN A 417 -8.30 -5.33 -36.74
CA ASN A 417 -9.18 -5.61 -37.89
C ASN A 417 -9.29 -4.39 -38.80
N SER A 418 -9.07 -4.56 -40.10
CA SER A 418 -9.18 -3.49 -41.11
C SER A 418 -10.56 -2.80 -41.17
N LYS A 419 -11.58 -3.46 -40.61
CA LYS A 419 -12.95 -2.94 -40.54
C LYS A 419 -13.20 -2.10 -39.26
N ILE A 420 -12.24 -1.98 -38.35
CA ILE A 420 -12.39 -1.10 -37.19
C ILE A 420 -12.53 0.33 -37.69
N ASP A 421 -13.55 1.04 -37.25
CA ASP A 421 -13.74 2.45 -37.49
C ASP A 421 -12.97 3.27 -36.45
N HIS A 422 -13.28 3.09 -35.19
CA HIS A 422 -12.59 3.73 -34.08
C HIS A 422 -12.70 2.93 -32.79
N LEU A 423 -11.95 3.32 -31.78
CA LEU A 423 -12.08 2.91 -30.42
C LEU A 423 -12.78 4.02 -29.65
N TYR A 424 -13.86 3.70 -28.96
CA TYR A 424 -14.50 4.57 -28.00
C TYR A 424 -13.95 4.26 -26.60
N PHE A 425 -13.63 5.28 -25.82
CA PHE A 425 -13.22 5.17 -24.43
C PHE A 425 -13.93 6.25 -23.61
N GLN A 426 -14.47 5.86 -22.45
CA GLN A 426 -15.13 6.78 -21.53
C GLN A 426 -14.79 6.36 -20.10
N GLY A 427 -14.19 7.27 -19.34
CA GLY A 427 -13.97 7.18 -17.90
C GLY A 427 -14.93 8.06 -17.12
N LEU A 428 -14.70 8.19 -15.82
CA LEU A 428 -15.32 9.20 -14.97
C LEU A 428 -14.69 10.56 -15.25
N ASP A 429 -15.50 11.61 -15.24
CA ASP A 429 -14.98 12.98 -15.29
C ASP A 429 -14.28 13.35 -13.97
N PHE A 430 -14.91 13.03 -12.84
CA PHE A 430 -14.42 13.37 -11.50
C PHE A 430 -14.57 12.19 -10.55
N LEU A 431 -13.67 12.07 -9.58
CA LEU A 431 -13.86 11.19 -8.44
C LEU A 431 -15.12 11.59 -7.67
N LYS A 432 -15.78 10.63 -7.10
CA LYS A 432 -16.85 10.88 -6.13
C LYS A 432 -16.23 11.02 -4.75
N THR A 433 -16.94 11.71 -3.86
CA THR A 433 -16.56 11.69 -2.45
C THR A 433 -16.65 10.26 -1.91
N ASN A 434 -15.75 9.92 -0.98
CA ASN A 434 -15.75 8.63 -0.30
C ASN A 434 -16.76 8.54 0.85
N TRP A 435 -17.51 9.61 1.12
CA TRP A 435 -18.56 9.57 2.13
C TRP A 435 -19.75 8.74 1.65
N THR A 436 -20.19 7.79 2.46
CA THR A 436 -21.25 6.84 2.12
C THR A 436 -22.38 6.83 3.15
N PRO A 437 -23.62 6.48 2.75
CA PRO A 437 -24.70 6.24 3.71
C PRO A 437 -24.40 5.07 4.63
N ALA A 438 -24.64 5.25 5.92
CA ALA A 438 -24.57 4.21 6.94
C ALA A 438 -25.83 4.22 7.81
N GLU A 439 -26.24 3.05 8.32
CA GLU A 439 -27.39 2.93 9.22
C GLU A 439 -26.93 3.11 10.68
N ASP A 440 -27.50 4.10 11.34
CA ASP A 440 -27.28 4.37 12.77
C ASP A 440 -28.53 4.01 13.58
N PRO A 441 -28.39 3.29 14.72
CA PRO A 441 -29.53 2.86 15.53
C PRO A 441 -30.38 4.00 16.12
N GLU A 442 -29.80 5.18 16.33
CA GLU A 442 -30.46 6.36 16.96
C GLU A 442 -30.98 7.32 15.92
N ARG A 443 -30.35 7.44 14.75
CA ARG A 443 -30.59 8.48 13.76
C ARG A 443 -31.12 7.94 12.42
N GLY A 444 -31.14 6.64 12.21
CA GLY A 444 -31.42 6.05 10.89
C GLY A 444 -30.25 6.24 9.94
N THR A 445 -30.54 6.54 8.67
CA THR A 445 -29.47 6.71 7.67
C THR A 445 -28.73 8.05 7.91
N VAL A 446 -27.40 7.97 7.99
CA VAL A 446 -26.46 9.10 8.19
C VAL A 446 -25.32 9.01 7.19
N LEU A 447 -24.52 10.08 7.02
CA LEU A 447 -23.28 10.02 6.26
C LEU A 447 -22.13 9.56 7.13
N TRP A 448 -21.33 8.66 6.59
CA TRP A 448 -20.13 8.10 7.19
C TRP A 448 -18.89 8.42 6.34
N GLY A 449 -17.84 8.90 6.99
CA GLY A 449 -16.56 9.26 6.39
C GLY A 449 -15.72 8.09 5.91
N ASN A 450 -16.18 6.84 6.13
CA ASN A 450 -15.46 5.59 5.91
C ASN A 450 -14.23 5.43 6.80
N GLN A 451 -13.45 4.41 6.50
CA GLN A 451 -12.20 4.02 7.14
C GLN A 451 -11.17 3.78 6.04
N GLY A 452 -9.91 3.70 6.39
CA GLY A 452 -8.81 3.34 5.50
C GLY A 452 -7.56 4.15 5.82
N ASP A 453 -6.41 3.55 5.59
CA ASP A 453 -5.11 4.17 5.82
C ASP A 453 -4.87 5.26 4.78
N LEU A 454 -4.17 6.33 5.19
CA LEU A 454 -3.86 7.50 4.36
C LEU A 454 -5.09 8.13 3.68
N ALA A 455 -6.27 7.96 4.27
CA ALA A 455 -7.50 8.48 3.70
C ALA A 455 -7.54 10.01 3.75
N ASP A 456 -8.12 10.59 2.69
CA ASP A 456 -8.42 12.02 2.58
C ASP A 456 -9.84 12.15 2.04
N ASN A 457 -10.81 11.86 2.90
CA ASN A 457 -12.20 11.75 2.51
C ASN A 457 -12.91 13.11 2.65
N PHE A 458 -12.96 13.86 1.56
CA PHE A 458 -13.49 15.21 1.53
C PHE A 458 -14.94 15.24 1.01
N LEU A 459 -15.84 15.82 1.80
CA LEU A 459 -17.25 16.05 1.51
C LEU A 459 -17.51 17.56 1.42
N ILE A 460 -17.81 18.10 0.24
CA ILE A 460 -17.86 19.55 -0.01
C ILE A 460 -19.25 19.99 -0.43
N LYS A 461 -19.73 21.11 0.16
CA LYS A 461 -20.99 21.76 -0.17
C LYS A 461 -20.81 23.26 -0.39
N GLU A 462 -21.34 23.80 -1.48
CA GLU A 462 -21.43 25.26 -1.67
C GLU A 462 -22.47 25.86 -0.74
N LEU A 463 -22.10 26.91 -0.02
CA LEU A 463 -23.00 27.72 0.80
C LEU A 463 -23.05 29.16 0.30
N ASP A 464 -24.24 29.70 0.08
CA ASP A 464 -24.48 31.11 -0.23
C ASP A 464 -24.83 31.88 1.05
N LEU A 465 -23.87 32.62 1.59
CA LEU A 465 -24.02 33.45 2.77
C LEU A 465 -24.35 34.92 2.42
N THR A 466 -24.74 35.19 1.15
CA THR A 466 -25.13 36.55 0.71
C THR A 466 -26.32 37.01 1.51
N GLY A 467 -26.24 38.22 2.10
CA GLY A 467 -27.26 38.75 2.96
C GLY A 467 -27.29 38.25 4.41
N GLN A 468 -26.43 37.30 4.77
CA GLN A 468 -26.22 36.89 6.15
C GLN A 468 -25.24 37.84 6.83
N THR A 469 -25.52 38.19 8.10
CA THR A 469 -24.65 39.10 8.89
C THR A 469 -23.85 38.36 9.97
N ALA A 470 -24.40 37.29 10.51
CA ALA A 470 -23.77 36.43 11.50
C ALA A 470 -24.21 34.97 11.22
N PRO A 471 -23.75 34.37 10.11
CA PRO A 471 -24.11 32.99 9.79
C PRO A 471 -23.48 32.02 10.78
N GLU A 472 -24.28 31.09 11.26
CA GLU A 472 -23.90 30.02 12.17
C GLU A 472 -24.14 28.68 11.49
N LEU A 473 -23.09 27.85 11.44
CA LEU A 473 -23.15 26.46 11.00
C LEU A 473 -23.41 25.56 12.20
N SER A 474 -24.32 24.60 12.08
CA SER A 474 -24.37 23.48 13.02
C SER A 474 -24.71 22.17 12.32
N PHE A 475 -24.28 21.06 12.90
CA PHE A 475 -24.57 19.71 12.42
C PHE A 475 -24.52 18.73 13.60
N ASP A 476 -25.20 17.61 13.44
CA ASP A 476 -25.10 16.54 14.41
C ASP A 476 -23.98 15.59 13.98
N THR A 477 -23.17 15.16 14.94
CA THR A 477 -22.02 14.31 14.68
C THR A 477 -21.81 13.26 15.76
N ARG A 478 -21.28 12.13 15.36
CA ARG A 478 -20.68 11.09 16.21
C ARG A 478 -19.37 10.67 15.61
N TYR A 479 -18.34 10.56 16.40
CA TYR A 479 -17.04 10.08 15.94
C TYR A 479 -16.40 9.18 16.98
N ASP A 480 -15.67 8.20 16.47
CA ASP A 480 -14.73 7.34 17.15
C ASP A 480 -13.54 7.21 16.20
N ILE A 481 -12.50 7.97 16.48
CA ILE A 481 -11.38 8.30 15.58
C ILE A 481 -10.12 8.08 16.40
N GLU A 482 -9.08 7.52 15.84
CA GLU A 482 -7.83 7.30 16.53
C GLU A 482 -7.30 8.60 17.14
N GLU A 483 -7.14 8.58 18.47
CA GLU A 483 -6.85 9.81 19.22
C GLU A 483 -5.46 10.34 18.92
N GLN A 484 -5.38 11.60 18.48
CA GLN A 484 -4.16 12.32 18.12
C GLN A 484 -3.43 11.83 16.87
N TRP A 485 -3.94 10.81 16.16
CA TRP A 485 -3.41 10.34 14.89
C TRP A 485 -4.33 10.70 13.73
N ASP A 486 -5.63 10.42 13.85
CA ASP A 486 -6.65 10.71 12.84
C ASP A 486 -7.48 11.92 13.21
N PHE A 487 -7.96 12.67 12.20
CA PHE A 487 -8.75 13.89 12.46
C PHE A 487 -9.90 14.09 11.48
N GLY A 488 -11.08 14.42 12.05
CA GLY A 488 -12.22 14.97 11.31
C GLY A 488 -12.19 16.49 11.32
N VAL A 489 -11.95 17.13 10.18
CA VAL A 489 -11.72 18.58 10.07
C VAL A 489 -12.86 19.26 9.36
N VAL A 490 -13.36 20.37 9.91
CA VAL A 490 -14.35 21.25 9.26
C VAL A 490 -13.63 22.43 8.64
N GLN A 491 -13.74 22.61 7.34
CA GLN A 491 -12.98 23.62 6.59
C GLN A 491 -13.87 24.53 5.76
N VAL A 492 -13.36 25.72 5.44
CA VAL A 492 -13.98 26.66 4.52
C VAL A 492 -12.96 27.11 3.47
N SER A 493 -13.39 27.13 2.22
CA SER A 493 -12.71 27.81 1.14
C SER A 493 -13.55 28.99 0.62
N ALA A 494 -12.90 30.14 0.44
CA ALA A 494 -13.53 31.33 -0.14
C ALA A 494 -12.99 31.66 -1.56
N ASP A 495 -12.15 30.79 -2.12
CA ASP A 495 -11.46 30.97 -3.41
C ASP A 495 -11.72 29.81 -4.40
N GLY A 496 -12.82 29.09 -4.19
CA GLY A 496 -13.22 27.99 -5.08
C GLY A 496 -12.42 26.69 -4.89
N GLY A 497 -11.94 26.44 -3.67
CA GLY A 497 -11.26 25.20 -3.32
C GLY A 497 -9.73 25.24 -3.47
N GLN A 498 -9.16 26.41 -3.79
CA GLN A 498 -7.71 26.54 -3.94
C GLN A 498 -6.98 26.54 -2.60
N THR A 499 -7.58 27.20 -1.61
CA THR A 499 -7.09 27.19 -0.22
C THR A 499 -8.22 26.87 0.75
N TRP A 500 -7.87 26.22 1.86
CA TRP A 500 -8.81 25.80 2.89
C TRP A 500 -8.36 26.31 4.26
N THR A 501 -9.32 26.75 5.06
CA THR A 501 -9.09 27.19 6.43
C THR A 501 -9.90 26.34 7.37
N SER A 502 -9.24 25.66 8.30
CA SER A 502 -9.89 24.85 9.31
C SER A 502 -10.59 25.73 10.35
N LEU A 503 -11.82 25.35 10.67
CA LEU A 503 -12.62 26.01 11.69
C LEU A 503 -12.36 25.39 13.05
N ALA A 504 -12.35 26.23 14.09
CA ALA A 504 -12.18 25.78 15.47
C ALA A 504 -13.47 26.01 16.28
N ASN A 505 -13.75 25.10 17.20
CA ASN A 505 -14.70 25.29 18.28
C ASN A 505 -14.14 24.72 19.59
N GLU A 506 -14.95 24.60 20.65
CA GLU A 506 -14.49 24.11 21.95
C GLU A 506 -14.11 22.62 21.97
N ASN A 507 -14.53 21.85 20.97
CA ASN A 507 -14.32 20.42 20.87
C ASN A 507 -13.24 20.02 19.83
N THR A 508 -12.77 20.97 19.02
CA THR A 508 -11.68 20.72 18.07
C THR A 508 -10.31 20.82 18.74
N ARG A 509 -9.39 19.97 18.36
CA ARG A 509 -8.05 19.84 18.92
C ARG A 509 -6.98 20.03 17.82
N GLY A 510 -5.76 20.33 18.24
CA GLY A 510 -4.61 20.49 17.33
C GLY A 510 -3.36 19.79 17.85
N ASP A 511 -3.52 18.88 18.82
CA ASP A 511 -2.44 18.15 19.48
C ASP A 511 -2.19 16.81 18.76
N LEU A 512 -1.69 16.89 17.54
CA LEU A 512 -1.15 15.75 16.80
C LEU A 512 0.09 15.21 17.52
N VAL A 513 0.32 13.90 17.47
CA VAL A 513 1.58 13.29 17.96
C VAL A 513 2.78 13.82 17.17
N GLU A 514 3.98 13.71 17.74
CA GLU A 514 5.21 14.28 17.14
C GLU A 514 5.52 13.65 15.78
N GLU A 515 5.28 12.33 15.64
CA GLU A 515 5.44 11.56 14.41
C GLU A 515 4.22 11.58 13.49
N GLY A 516 3.17 12.35 13.84
CA GLY A 516 1.89 12.32 13.11
C GLY A 516 2.00 12.80 11.66
N TYR A 517 1.08 12.28 10.84
CA TYR A 517 1.12 12.45 9.39
C TYR A 517 1.13 13.94 8.98
N PRO A 518 2.12 14.41 8.21
CA PRO A 518 2.29 15.83 7.90
C PRO A 518 1.08 16.49 7.25
N LYS A 519 0.31 15.73 6.45
CA LYS A 519 -0.90 16.20 5.83
C LYS A 519 -2.00 16.53 6.86
N ILE A 520 -2.09 15.76 7.93
CA ILE A 520 -2.98 16.04 9.06
C ILE A 520 -2.51 17.31 9.77
N ALA A 521 -1.22 17.41 10.10
CA ALA A 521 -0.63 18.60 10.73
C ALA A 521 -0.98 19.90 9.99
N ALA A 522 -0.93 19.88 8.66
CA ALA A 522 -1.22 21.03 7.81
C ALA A 522 -2.72 21.43 7.79
N ASN A 523 -3.62 20.58 8.29
CA ASN A 523 -5.06 20.78 8.23
C ASN A 523 -5.76 20.96 9.60
N LEU A 524 -5.03 20.96 10.69
CA LEU A 524 -5.58 21.14 12.03
C LEU A 524 -6.13 22.58 12.25
N PRO A 525 -7.07 22.79 13.21
CA PRO A 525 -7.58 21.80 14.17
C PRO A 525 -8.75 20.97 13.66
N GLY A 526 -9.02 19.83 14.34
CA GLY A 526 -10.12 18.92 14.02
C GLY A 526 -10.62 18.14 15.23
N PHE A 527 -11.57 17.23 14.98
CA PHE A 527 -12.06 16.26 15.97
C PHE A 527 -11.16 15.02 15.95
N THR A 528 -10.82 14.51 17.11
CA THR A 528 -10.05 13.28 17.30
C THR A 528 -10.50 12.58 18.59
N GLY A 529 -10.23 11.28 18.76
CA GLY A 529 -10.73 10.47 19.85
C GLY A 529 -12.23 10.17 19.73
N SER A 530 -12.93 10.00 20.86
CA SER A 530 -14.33 9.61 20.85
C SER A 530 -15.27 10.74 21.30
N SER A 531 -16.36 10.94 20.55
CA SER A 531 -17.43 11.86 20.92
C SER A 531 -18.28 11.36 22.11
N GLY A 532 -18.21 10.03 22.42
CA GLY A 532 -19.04 9.41 23.46
C GLY A 532 -20.54 9.38 23.11
N GLY A 533 -20.90 9.45 21.83
CA GLY A 533 -22.25 9.46 21.29
C GLY A 533 -22.55 10.67 20.41
N TRP A 534 -23.79 10.82 19.96
CA TRP A 534 -24.22 11.93 19.10
C TRP A 534 -24.17 13.27 19.85
N LYS A 535 -23.59 14.29 19.19
CA LYS A 535 -23.52 15.68 19.66
C LYS A 535 -23.91 16.64 18.55
N THR A 536 -24.31 17.83 18.90
CA THR A 536 -24.45 18.94 17.96
C THR A 536 -23.24 19.84 18.07
N GLU A 537 -22.52 19.99 16.97
CA GLU A 537 -21.38 20.91 16.88
C GLU A 537 -21.81 22.21 16.18
N THR A 538 -21.21 23.34 16.61
CA THR A 538 -21.51 24.66 16.10
C THR A 538 -20.24 25.42 15.77
N PHE A 539 -20.29 26.16 14.65
CA PHE A 539 -19.19 27.00 14.18
C PHE A 539 -19.68 28.38 13.74
N ASP A 540 -18.95 29.42 14.10
CA ASP A 540 -19.19 30.78 13.66
C ASP A 540 -18.65 31.02 12.24
N LEU A 541 -19.48 31.35 11.30
CA LEU A 541 -19.13 31.70 9.92
C LEU A 541 -19.14 33.21 9.67
N SER A 542 -19.19 34.08 10.69
CA SER A 542 -19.28 35.54 10.55
C SER A 542 -18.13 36.13 9.71
N ALA A 543 -16.94 35.55 9.71
CA ALA A 543 -15.81 35.95 8.86
C ALA A 543 -16.08 35.79 7.36
N TYR A 544 -17.07 34.98 6.99
CA TYR A 544 -17.51 34.68 5.63
C TYR A 544 -18.83 35.30 5.27
N ALA A 545 -19.42 36.12 6.14
CA ALA A 545 -20.68 36.79 5.89
C ALA A 545 -20.69 37.56 4.56
N GLY A 546 -21.76 37.44 3.80
CA GLY A 546 -21.93 38.08 2.51
C GLY A 546 -21.17 37.42 1.34
N LYS A 547 -20.53 36.27 1.55
CA LYS A 547 -19.77 35.55 0.52
C LYS A 547 -20.48 34.25 0.12
N LYS A 548 -20.10 33.74 -1.05
CA LYS A 548 -20.25 32.33 -1.39
C LYS A 548 -19.01 31.60 -0.97
N ILE A 549 -19.15 30.46 -0.33
CA ILE A 549 -18.04 29.63 0.18
C ILE A 549 -18.26 28.17 -0.17
N LEU A 550 -17.18 27.41 -0.14
CA LEU A 550 -17.23 25.95 -0.06
C LEU A 550 -17.03 25.56 1.42
N LEU A 551 -17.97 24.82 1.96
CA LEU A 551 -17.87 24.16 3.26
C LEU A 551 -17.39 22.75 3.02
N GLY A 552 -16.39 22.30 3.75
CA GLY A 552 -15.83 20.96 3.66
C GLY A 552 -15.83 20.22 4.99
N PHE A 553 -16.23 18.96 4.97
CA PHE A 553 -15.99 17.98 6.03
C PHE A 553 -14.91 17.04 5.50
N ARG A 554 -13.76 17.00 6.13
CA ARG A 554 -12.60 16.28 5.65
C ARG A 554 -12.11 15.32 6.73
N TYR A 555 -12.21 14.00 6.47
CA TYR A 555 -11.70 12.98 7.36
C TYR A 555 -10.33 12.53 6.84
N LEU A 556 -9.33 12.75 7.67
CA LEU A 556 -7.91 12.47 7.39
C LEU A 556 -7.45 11.39 8.34
N THR A 557 -6.87 10.32 7.78
CA THR A 557 -6.24 9.24 8.53
C THR A 557 -4.76 9.16 8.23
N ASP A 558 -4.00 8.59 9.14
CA ASP A 558 -2.60 8.26 8.93
C ASP A 558 -2.43 6.88 8.24
N TRP A 559 -1.28 6.24 8.38
CA TRP A 559 -0.91 5.01 7.67
C TRP A 559 -1.26 3.72 8.40
N GLY A 560 -2.03 3.76 9.48
CA GLY A 560 -2.42 2.55 10.23
C GLY A 560 -3.67 2.71 11.06
N TYR A 561 -4.00 1.74 11.83
CA TYR A 561 -5.11 1.58 12.77
C TYR A 561 -6.31 2.52 12.62
N ASN A 562 -7.46 2.00 12.29
CA ASN A 562 -8.68 2.77 12.05
C ASN A 562 -9.78 2.41 13.05
N GLU A 563 -10.30 3.40 13.76
CA GLU A 563 -11.51 3.28 14.58
C GLU A 563 -12.78 3.35 13.72
N ALA A 564 -13.97 3.40 14.35
CA ALA A 564 -15.25 3.41 13.65
C ALA A 564 -15.46 4.61 12.70
N GLY A 565 -14.65 5.65 12.83
CA GLY A 565 -14.63 6.81 11.95
C GLY A 565 -15.62 7.91 12.30
N TRP A 566 -15.91 8.77 11.33
CA TRP A 566 -16.67 10.00 11.50
C TRP A 566 -18.06 9.93 10.85
N TYR A 567 -19.12 10.24 11.61
CA TYR A 567 -20.53 10.22 11.19
C TYR A 567 -21.16 11.61 11.30
N LEU A 568 -21.92 12.00 10.29
CA LEU A 568 -22.60 13.31 10.18
C LEU A 568 -24.10 13.14 9.89
N SER A 569 -24.88 14.05 10.47
CA SER A 569 -26.33 14.16 10.24
C SER A 569 -26.79 15.62 10.36
N ASP A 570 -27.88 15.96 9.71
CA ASP A 570 -28.61 17.24 9.89
C ASP A 570 -27.75 18.50 9.82
N LEU A 571 -27.18 18.80 8.67
CA LEU A 571 -26.45 20.05 8.42
C LEU A 571 -27.42 21.24 8.46
N ARG A 572 -27.14 22.23 9.30
CA ARG A 572 -27.99 23.41 9.53
C ARG A 572 -27.23 24.70 9.30
N LEU A 573 -27.92 25.68 8.74
CA LEU A 573 -27.47 27.06 8.69
C LEU A 573 -28.46 27.93 9.46
N ASN A 574 -28.00 28.65 10.47
CA ASN A 574 -28.83 29.46 11.40
C ASN A 574 -30.00 28.64 11.99
N GLY A 575 -29.74 27.40 12.41
CA GLY A 575 -30.70 26.48 12.98
C GLY A 575 -31.68 25.83 11.99
N THR A 576 -31.64 26.19 10.70
CA THR A 576 -32.46 25.57 9.65
C THR A 576 -31.70 24.43 8.98
N VAL A 577 -32.28 23.24 8.93
CA VAL A 577 -31.68 22.09 8.21
C VAL A 577 -31.60 22.42 6.71
N ILE A 578 -30.43 22.45 6.17
CA ILE A 578 -30.16 22.69 4.75
C ILE A 578 -29.81 21.40 4.02
N ASP A 579 -29.42 20.34 4.75
CA ASP A 579 -29.19 19.02 4.23
C ASP A 579 -29.33 17.97 5.38
N PRO A 580 -30.14 16.90 5.21
CA PRO A 580 -30.29 15.88 6.24
C PRO A 580 -29.07 14.95 6.35
N MET A 581 -28.13 15.02 5.41
CA MET A 581 -26.92 14.19 5.34
C MET A 581 -27.21 12.68 5.38
N THR A 582 -28.24 12.25 4.65
CA THR A 582 -28.60 10.84 4.49
C THR A 582 -27.95 10.20 3.26
N ASP A 583 -27.44 11.01 2.34
CA ASP A 583 -26.63 10.60 1.19
C ASP A 583 -25.71 11.74 0.76
N ALA A 584 -24.75 11.43 -0.09
CA ALA A 584 -23.77 12.41 -0.58
C ALA A 584 -24.22 13.16 -1.85
N SER A 585 -25.48 13.02 -2.32
CA SER A 585 -25.94 13.60 -3.60
C SER A 585 -25.96 15.13 -3.63
N GLY A 586 -26.04 15.76 -2.45
CA GLY A 586 -25.97 17.21 -2.26
C GLY A 586 -24.56 17.78 -2.11
N PHE A 587 -23.54 16.95 -2.27
CA PHE A 587 -22.12 17.26 -2.05
C PHE A 587 -21.29 16.90 -3.26
N VAL A 588 -20.06 17.41 -3.30
CA VAL A 588 -19.07 17.13 -4.34
C VAL A 588 -17.73 16.74 -3.71
N SER A 589 -16.88 16.06 -4.47
CA SER A 589 -15.48 15.81 -4.10
C SER A 589 -14.61 17.05 -4.29
N LEU A 590 -13.36 17.00 -3.80
CA LEU A 590 -12.37 18.07 -4.02
C LEU A 590 -12.07 18.24 -5.51
N GLU A 591 -11.92 17.15 -6.23
CA GLU A 591 -11.63 17.12 -7.66
C GLU A 591 -12.76 17.75 -8.47
N GLN A 592 -14.00 17.46 -8.10
CA GLN A 592 -15.15 18.08 -8.76
C GLN A 592 -15.25 19.58 -8.43
N ALA A 593 -14.97 19.96 -7.19
CA ALA A 593 -15.00 21.37 -6.76
C ALA A 593 -13.93 22.21 -7.44
N THR A 594 -12.74 21.62 -7.65
CA THR A 594 -11.58 22.27 -8.27
C THR A 594 -11.49 22.06 -9.78
N GLY A 595 -12.35 21.22 -10.36
CA GLY A 595 -12.33 20.90 -11.80
C GLY A 595 -11.17 19.99 -12.22
N GLN A 596 -10.66 19.17 -11.29
CA GLN A 596 -9.60 18.20 -11.58
C GLN A 596 -10.21 16.90 -12.11
N TYR A 597 -9.98 16.62 -13.38
CA TYR A 597 -10.47 15.40 -14.02
C TYR A 597 -9.71 14.16 -13.56
N VAL A 598 -10.40 13.02 -13.50
CA VAL A 598 -9.75 11.71 -13.29
C VAL A 598 -8.71 11.47 -14.39
N ASN A 599 -7.48 11.24 -13.99
CA ASN A 599 -6.37 11.08 -14.91
C ASN A 599 -6.21 9.60 -15.32
N TYR A 600 -6.87 9.22 -16.42
CA TYR A 600 -6.63 7.92 -17.04
C TYR A 600 -5.43 7.99 -17.98
N GLN A 601 -4.46 7.12 -17.77
CA GLN A 601 -3.39 6.86 -18.73
C GLN A 601 -3.75 5.64 -19.54
N VAL A 602 -3.82 5.77 -20.86
CA VAL A 602 -4.12 4.65 -21.76
C VAL A 602 -2.96 4.43 -22.72
N GLN A 603 -2.46 3.19 -22.72
CA GLN A 603 -1.38 2.75 -23.58
C GLN A 603 -1.82 1.56 -24.41
N PHE A 604 -1.20 1.40 -25.58
CA PHE A 604 -1.44 0.26 -26.48
C PHE A 604 -0.12 -0.38 -26.86
N ILE A 605 -0.05 -1.69 -26.75
CA ILE A 605 1.09 -2.49 -27.19
C ILE A 605 0.60 -3.45 -28.27
N GLY A 606 0.98 -3.21 -29.52
CA GLY A 606 0.67 -4.11 -30.65
C GLY A 606 1.75 -5.14 -30.82
N PHE A 607 1.39 -6.43 -30.76
CA PHE A 607 2.30 -7.55 -30.97
C PHE A 607 2.12 -8.12 -32.37
N MET A 608 3.21 -8.24 -33.13
CA MET A 608 3.17 -8.84 -34.47
C MET A 608 2.99 -10.34 -34.42
N LYS A 609 2.51 -10.92 -35.54
CA LYS A 609 2.14 -12.35 -35.68
C LYS A 609 3.22 -13.37 -35.35
N ASN A 610 4.47 -12.97 -35.28
CA ASN A 610 5.59 -13.85 -34.95
C ASN A 610 6.37 -13.32 -33.75
N TYR A 611 5.71 -12.57 -32.86
CA TYR A 611 6.35 -12.08 -31.66
C TYR A 611 6.73 -13.25 -30.77
N ASP A 612 8.00 -13.36 -30.49
CA ASP A 612 8.59 -14.32 -29.58
C ASP A 612 9.54 -13.57 -28.66
N LYS A 613 9.17 -13.48 -27.38
CA LYS A 613 9.95 -12.75 -26.35
C LYS A 613 11.39 -13.26 -26.28
N GLN A 614 11.61 -14.56 -26.40
CA GLN A 614 12.96 -15.15 -26.34
C GLN A 614 13.81 -14.84 -27.57
N LYS A 615 13.17 -14.62 -28.73
CA LYS A 615 13.83 -14.22 -29.97
C LYS A 615 13.89 -12.72 -30.17
N GLY A 616 13.08 -11.96 -29.42
CA GLY A 616 13.01 -10.49 -29.46
C GLY A 616 14.26 -9.79 -28.94
N LYS A 617 15.10 -10.47 -28.15
CA LYS A 617 16.42 -9.96 -27.72
C LYS A 617 17.35 -9.78 -28.94
N GLY A 618 17.00 -8.84 -29.82
CA GLY A 618 17.81 -8.48 -31.00
C GLY A 618 17.08 -8.31 -32.33
N ASN A 619 15.78 -8.57 -32.45
CA ASN A 619 15.04 -8.41 -33.69
C ASN A 619 14.05 -7.23 -33.63
N ASP A 620 14.29 -6.26 -34.50
CA ASP A 620 13.54 -5.03 -34.64
C ASP A 620 12.08 -5.23 -35.07
N ASN A 621 11.21 -4.32 -34.62
CA ASN A 621 9.89 -4.10 -35.17
C ASN A 621 8.81 -5.15 -34.90
N GLN A 622 8.94 -6.00 -33.89
CA GLN A 622 7.88 -6.95 -33.55
C GLN A 622 6.80 -6.41 -32.64
N VAL A 623 7.04 -5.25 -32.04
CA VAL A 623 6.15 -4.59 -31.10
C VAL A 623 6.02 -3.11 -31.43
N LYS A 624 4.83 -2.56 -31.28
CA LYS A 624 4.55 -1.12 -31.36
C LYS A 624 3.92 -0.66 -30.07
N VAL A 625 4.54 0.32 -29.40
CA VAL A 625 4.00 0.98 -28.22
C VAL A 625 3.41 2.33 -28.63
N ILE A 626 2.19 2.61 -28.19
CA ILE A 626 1.52 3.92 -28.32
C ILE A 626 1.06 4.32 -26.94
N ARG A 627 1.42 5.53 -26.51
CA ARG A 627 1.00 6.12 -25.26
C ARG A 627 0.16 7.35 -25.54
N LEU A 628 -1.09 7.36 -25.12
CA LEU A 628 -1.96 8.51 -25.23
C LEU A 628 -1.69 9.43 -24.02
N ARG A 629 -1.21 10.64 -24.30
CA ARG A 629 -0.79 11.57 -23.24
C ARG A 629 -1.94 12.44 -22.72
N ASP A 630 -2.94 12.68 -23.55
CA ASP A 630 -4.12 13.48 -23.22
C ASP A 630 -5.33 12.86 -23.91
N LEU A 631 -6.20 12.22 -23.12
CA LEU A 631 -7.42 11.59 -23.62
C LEU A 631 -8.50 12.60 -23.97
N ILE A 632 -8.47 13.79 -23.34
CA ILE A 632 -9.48 14.84 -23.55
C ILE A 632 -9.16 15.58 -24.86
N ASN A 633 -7.87 15.87 -25.09
CA ASN A 633 -7.40 16.65 -26.23
C ASN A 633 -6.42 15.85 -27.11
N MET A 634 -6.83 14.63 -27.52
CA MET A 634 -5.99 13.79 -28.37
C MET A 634 -5.54 14.54 -29.64
N SER A 635 -4.24 14.52 -29.89
CA SER A 635 -3.69 15.08 -31.12
C SER A 635 -4.13 14.27 -32.34
N GLU A 636 -4.13 14.91 -33.52
CA GLU A 636 -4.42 14.22 -34.79
C GLU A 636 -3.38 13.10 -35.05
N SER A 637 -2.13 13.32 -34.66
CA SER A 637 -1.08 12.31 -34.75
C SER A 637 -1.41 11.07 -33.97
N ASP A 638 -1.84 11.22 -32.69
CA ASP A 638 -2.20 10.09 -31.82
C ASP A 638 -3.38 9.31 -32.37
N ARG A 639 -4.39 10.02 -32.93
CA ARG A 639 -5.56 9.40 -33.55
C ARG A 639 -5.19 8.57 -34.77
N VAL A 640 -4.33 9.10 -35.67
CA VAL A 640 -3.86 8.40 -36.86
C VAL A 640 -3.04 7.17 -36.45
N GLU A 641 -2.12 7.32 -35.52
CA GLU A 641 -1.24 6.25 -35.10
C GLU A 641 -2.01 5.09 -34.44
N LEU A 642 -2.99 5.42 -33.59
CA LEU A 642 -3.87 4.42 -32.98
C LEU A 642 -4.76 3.75 -34.04
N ALA A 643 -5.33 4.51 -34.97
CA ALA A 643 -6.16 3.96 -36.04
C ALA A 643 -5.35 3.00 -36.94
N ASP A 644 -4.12 3.36 -37.25
CA ASP A 644 -3.20 2.49 -38.02
C ASP A 644 -2.87 1.20 -37.26
N LEU A 645 -2.63 1.27 -35.96
CA LEU A 645 -2.41 0.09 -35.11
C LEU A 645 -3.63 -0.83 -35.11
N LEU A 646 -4.82 -0.28 -34.82
CA LEU A 646 -6.07 -1.03 -34.71
C LEU A 646 -6.47 -1.72 -36.02
N ARG A 647 -6.14 -1.13 -37.19
CA ARG A 647 -6.53 -1.61 -38.51
C ARG A 647 -5.48 -2.48 -39.20
N SER A 648 -4.28 -2.55 -38.66
CA SER A 648 -3.17 -3.20 -39.31
C SER A 648 -3.22 -4.73 -39.17
N SER A 649 -3.16 -5.42 -40.29
CA SER A 649 -3.05 -6.90 -40.34
C SER A 649 -1.66 -7.42 -39.93
N LYS A 650 -0.70 -6.55 -39.66
CA LYS A 650 0.65 -6.91 -39.18
C LYS A 650 0.62 -7.44 -37.76
N TYR A 651 -0.29 -6.95 -36.94
CA TYR A 651 -0.40 -7.34 -35.54
C TYR A 651 -1.37 -8.51 -35.37
N GLU A 652 -1.05 -9.38 -34.44
CA GLU A 652 -1.90 -10.49 -34.00
C GLU A 652 -2.86 -10.08 -32.92
N ARG A 653 -2.34 -9.29 -31.97
CA ARG A 653 -3.09 -8.76 -30.85
C ARG A 653 -2.58 -7.39 -30.45
N ILE A 654 -3.46 -6.61 -29.85
CA ILE A 654 -3.13 -5.35 -29.19
C ILE A 654 -3.52 -5.48 -27.73
N LEU A 655 -2.61 -5.17 -26.83
CA LEU A 655 -2.87 -5.03 -25.42
C LEU A 655 -3.18 -3.56 -25.15
N MET A 656 -4.37 -3.26 -24.63
CA MET A 656 -4.72 -1.97 -24.07
C MET A 656 -4.46 -2.01 -22.57
N MET A 657 -3.72 -1.06 -22.08
CA MET A 657 -3.37 -0.88 -20.68
C MET A 657 -4.01 0.42 -20.20
N THR A 658 -4.83 0.33 -19.16
CA THR A 658 -5.52 1.48 -18.55
C THR A 658 -5.07 1.62 -17.11
N THR A 659 -4.43 2.74 -16.78
CA THR A 659 -3.97 3.08 -15.43
C THR A 659 -4.73 4.29 -14.92
N PHE A 660 -5.13 4.26 -13.67
CA PHE A 660 -5.58 5.45 -12.96
C PHE A 660 -4.36 6.09 -12.26
N ALA A 661 -3.86 7.18 -12.86
CA ALA A 661 -2.82 8.01 -12.25
C ALA A 661 -3.47 8.90 -11.19
N ALA A 662 -3.64 8.31 -10.01
CA ALA A 662 -4.38 8.89 -8.91
C ALA A 662 -3.61 10.03 -8.22
N PRO A 663 -4.29 11.03 -7.67
CA PRO A 663 -3.69 11.90 -6.67
C PRO A 663 -3.19 11.11 -5.46
N GLU A 664 -2.17 11.61 -4.79
CA GLU A 664 -1.66 11.03 -3.54
C GLU A 664 -2.77 10.94 -2.48
N GLY A 665 -2.80 9.84 -1.73
CA GLY A 665 -3.83 9.57 -0.72
C GLY A 665 -5.19 9.12 -1.30
N THR A 666 -5.24 8.73 -2.58
CA THR A 666 -6.47 8.23 -3.21
C THR A 666 -6.54 6.71 -3.13
N ASN A 667 -7.56 6.19 -2.42
CA ASN A 667 -7.80 4.75 -2.24
C ASN A 667 -8.87 4.18 -3.19
N ASN A 668 -9.37 4.99 -4.12
CA ASN A 668 -10.47 4.62 -5.00
C ASN A 668 -10.01 3.76 -6.18
N SER A 669 -10.93 2.91 -6.61
CA SER A 669 -10.90 2.33 -7.96
C SER A 669 -11.85 3.09 -8.87
N VAL A 670 -11.48 3.28 -10.13
CA VAL A 670 -12.28 4.00 -11.10
C VAL A 670 -12.73 3.11 -12.26
N PRO A 671 -14.03 3.09 -12.57
CA PRO A 671 -14.55 2.35 -13.73
C PRO A 671 -14.31 3.14 -15.01
N TYR A 672 -14.19 2.40 -16.11
CA TYR A 672 -14.20 2.96 -17.45
C TYR A 672 -15.01 2.07 -18.41
N GLN A 673 -15.32 2.58 -19.59
CA GLN A 673 -15.95 1.83 -20.68
C GLN A 673 -15.12 1.98 -21.93
N TYR A 674 -15.04 0.92 -22.73
CA TYR A 674 -14.46 0.98 -24.06
C TYR A 674 -15.27 0.12 -25.04
N GLU A 675 -15.28 0.55 -26.29
CA GLU A 675 -15.93 -0.17 -27.38
C GLU A 675 -15.10 -0.07 -28.67
N VAL A 676 -14.89 -1.21 -29.31
CA VAL A 676 -14.26 -1.27 -30.63
C VAL A 676 -15.36 -1.17 -31.68
N VAL A 677 -15.54 0.02 -32.26
CA VAL A 677 -16.61 0.31 -33.22
C VAL A 677 -16.18 -0.12 -34.63
N MET A 678 -17.01 -0.91 -35.29
CA MET A 678 -16.75 -1.41 -36.63
C MET A 678 -17.39 -0.48 -37.68
N LYS A 679 -16.73 -0.33 -38.86
CA LYS A 679 -17.26 0.40 -40.00
C LYS A 679 -18.61 -0.14 -40.41
N ASP A 680 -19.59 0.72 -40.63
CA ASP A 680 -20.87 0.34 -41.19
C ASP A 680 -20.66 -0.19 -42.64
N THR A 681 -20.88 -1.48 -42.83
CA THR A 681 -20.68 -2.14 -44.15
C THR A 681 -21.81 -1.88 -45.11
N GLY A 682 -22.85 -1.10 -44.75
CA GLY A 682 -23.95 -0.72 -45.66
C GLY A 682 -24.76 -1.87 -46.21
N LYS A 683 -24.63 -3.09 -45.65
CA LYS A 683 -25.53 -4.17 -46.02
C LYS A 683 -26.91 -3.90 -45.44
N LYS A 684 -27.77 -3.24 -46.22
CA LYS A 684 -29.21 -3.26 -45.96
C LYS A 684 -29.61 -4.72 -45.89
N ASP A 685 -30.09 -5.15 -44.73
CA ASP A 685 -30.79 -6.44 -44.63
C ASP A 685 -31.86 -6.45 -45.69
N LYS A 686 -31.76 -7.40 -46.64
CA LYS A 686 -32.82 -7.65 -47.62
C LYS A 686 -34.03 -8.10 -46.83
N ILE A 687 -34.98 -7.18 -46.64
CA ILE A 687 -36.31 -7.55 -46.16
C ILE A 687 -36.78 -8.70 -47.06
N PRO A 688 -37.14 -9.87 -46.51
CA PRO A 688 -37.69 -10.96 -47.33
C PRO A 688 -38.91 -10.43 -48.07
N GLY A 689 -38.86 -10.46 -49.38
CA GLY A 689 -39.94 -9.98 -50.24
C GLY A 689 -41.26 -10.69 -49.91
N LYS A 690 -42.32 -9.89 -49.70
CA LYS A 690 -43.70 -10.41 -49.68
C LYS A 690 -43.90 -11.26 -50.93
N GLY A 691 -44.16 -12.57 -50.73
CA GLY A 691 -44.64 -13.44 -51.80
C GLY A 691 -45.90 -12.86 -52.39
N LYS A 692 -45.91 -12.72 -53.72
CA LYS A 692 -47.16 -12.52 -54.49
C LYS A 692 -47.95 -13.81 -54.40
N ASN A 693 -49.12 -13.76 -53.77
CA ASN A 693 -50.15 -14.74 -54.02
C ASN A 693 -50.81 -14.38 -55.34
N ASP A 694 -50.71 -15.24 -56.27
CA ASP A 694 -51.72 -15.51 -57.32
C ASP A 694 -52.53 -16.74 -56.95
#